data_850f9cdc23efe845af991dd363237c93
#
_entry.id   850f9cdc23efe845af991dd363237c93
#
_cell.length_a   1.000
_cell.length_b   1.000
_cell.length_c   1.000
_cell.angle_alpha   90.00
_cell.angle_beta   90.00
_cell.angle_gamma   90.00
#
_symmetry.space_group_name_H-M   'P 1'
#
loop_
_entity.id
_entity.type
_entity.pdbx_description
1 polymer ?
#
loop_
_entity_poly.entity_id
_entity_poly.type
_entity_poly.pdbx_seq_one_letter_code
_entity_poly.pdbx_strand_id
1 'polypeptide(L)'
;MTDYKELKNLIAPNKQPDKQFFLDLLDVDKQRVYEDNHINAVMMMLKLIYIKRLQVKINDDKAEREELTNAPDYDAEKYRRVLELNAHIAENKQKLESFKCFFQEPYFARMDLVDDKDGYNSYYIGKHGDEGLEIVDWRAPLARKYYQKSQLRFSINEYNYKLIMRRALRALNGRVNDFQNEYLNVSDYLSKEEIGGRDEAVIFDPFLKDILNSRKEKQEICDIIETIQEKQYEIITAPERAEFIVQGVAGSGKTMIMLHRLSYLMYNNDEIKPSNVLVITPSDSFNAFIDELSQVLELEKVKTSTLDSYFIHLLKNEGVEMEGKIDYHMPLSEVYLSYVYSQKFVTDVEKKLAKIYDSVHGIVSSECSNEMVTNVLTLCDEQLKYYEKIKNAGLRVRRCVLGEIKEKPDGGLYYTKQMRTLFNCVLEVQEFLTINSSDERMKSYFYFYKQLLSFYKSIKFIRRYGEKICLTAIDDLKALGEVLDKEIYDLKRYKINVGGQETYTYPDRIEKRQTTKAEVVATIERVENILSRFTAIFEFADIIRGEGYLVQIGKCENTVDVARFFFREIVKKVKSRYGVSNKKLCKSDPYALCLILSKLGFTLSPKYSFVFVDEAQDISPAEYSILKYVNDNACFNVFGDLKQNITGYRGIYDWSQLGYEVYNLNRNYRNTNQIVEYVAGTLNIDMQTIGLGGDDVSFIQSKSISRFLAEKKGLRAIITSEDKLNDYTKKSYNLVRDTGRISKNKINVMTVYESKGLEFTAVAVVDSDMTDNERYIAYTRALKELAIVRDVEKPVGRSQEEGPLELTQV
;
A
#
# COMPACT_ATOMS: atom_id res chain seq x y z
N MET A 1 40.10 33.54 -6.65
CA MET A 1 38.64 33.29 -6.59
C MET A 1 38.15 33.20 -8.02
N THR A 2 37.90 32.02 -8.50
CA THR A 2 37.28 31.83 -9.82
C THR A 2 35.88 32.45 -9.73
N ASP A 3 35.61 33.40 -10.65
CA ASP A 3 34.37 34.18 -10.60
C ASP A 3 33.20 33.21 -10.83
N TYR A 4 32.08 33.39 -10.12
CA TYR A 4 30.85 32.62 -10.33
C TYR A 4 30.41 32.60 -11.79
N LYS A 5 30.64 33.72 -12.51
CA LYS A 5 30.37 33.84 -13.94
C LYS A 5 31.23 32.92 -14.80
N GLU A 6 32.52 32.77 -14.46
CA GLU A 6 33.40 31.85 -15.19
C GLU A 6 33.00 30.40 -15.02
N LEU A 7 32.68 29.98 -13.78
CA LEU A 7 32.16 28.62 -13.50
C LEU A 7 30.84 28.37 -14.22
N LYS A 8 29.94 29.34 -14.19
CA LYS A 8 28.66 29.22 -14.89
C LYS A 8 28.83 29.10 -16.40
N ASN A 9 29.77 29.81 -17.00
CA ASN A 9 30.05 29.70 -18.42
C ASN A 9 30.70 28.35 -18.81
N LEU A 10 31.43 27.71 -17.90
CA LEU A 10 31.98 26.37 -18.13
C LEU A 10 30.93 25.25 -18.01
N ILE A 11 29.88 25.49 -17.22
CA ILE A 11 28.77 24.55 -17.03
C ILE A 11 27.70 24.76 -18.10
N ALA A 12 27.45 26.00 -18.51
CA ALA A 12 26.40 26.34 -19.47
C ALA A 12 26.65 25.76 -20.87
N PRO A 13 25.60 25.31 -21.56
CA PRO A 13 25.76 24.74 -22.90
C PRO A 13 26.26 25.77 -23.92
N ASN A 14 27.08 25.30 -24.85
CA ASN A 14 27.50 26.13 -25.99
C ASN A 14 26.36 26.23 -27.02
N LYS A 15 25.66 27.35 -27.07
CA LYS A 15 24.47 27.52 -27.90
C LYS A 15 24.74 27.68 -29.40
N GLN A 16 25.94 28.04 -29.79
CA GLN A 16 26.33 28.23 -31.19
C GLN A 16 27.76 27.68 -31.41
N PRO A 17 27.91 26.34 -31.43
CA PRO A 17 29.22 25.74 -31.65
C PRO A 17 29.74 26.04 -33.07
N ASP A 18 31.02 26.28 -33.17
CA ASP A 18 31.73 26.43 -34.44
C ASP A 18 32.08 25.07 -35.06
N LYS A 19 32.62 25.07 -36.25
CA LYS A 19 33.05 23.85 -36.93
C LYS A 19 34.11 23.07 -36.15
N GLN A 20 34.98 23.76 -35.44
CA GLN A 20 36.03 23.14 -34.64
C GLN A 20 35.45 22.32 -33.48
N PHE A 21 34.38 22.81 -32.88
CA PHE A 21 33.66 22.05 -31.81
C PHE A 21 33.18 20.68 -32.30
N PHE A 22 32.61 20.63 -33.52
CA PHE A 22 32.14 19.36 -34.09
C PHE A 22 33.28 18.42 -34.46
N LEU A 23 34.43 18.93 -34.89
CA LEU A 23 35.64 18.15 -35.09
C LEU A 23 36.20 17.60 -33.76
N ASP A 24 36.11 18.39 -32.69
CA ASP A 24 36.55 17.99 -31.37
C ASP A 24 35.64 16.92 -30.75
N LEU A 25 34.36 16.83 -31.16
CA LEU A 25 33.47 15.73 -30.76
C LEU A 25 33.93 14.36 -31.27
N LEU A 26 34.68 14.30 -32.35
CA LEU A 26 35.26 13.09 -32.94
C LEU A 26 36.57 12.68 -32.27
N ASP A 27 37.22 13.57 -31.52
CA ASP A 27 38.52 13.38 -30.86
C ASP A 27 38.33 12.96 -29.39
N VAL A 28 38.60 11.70 -29.08
CA VAL A 28 38.39 11.13 -27.74
C VAL A 28 39.21 11.83 -26.66
N ASP A 29 40.47 12.20 -26.96
CA ASP A 29 41.33 12.83 -25.97
C ASP A 29 40.84 14.25 -25.64
N LYS A 30 40.42 15.02 -26.63
CA LYS A 30 39.84 16.34 -26.43
C LYS A 30 38.54 16.28 -25.69
N GLN A 31 37.70 15.29 -25.98
CA GLN A 31 36.46 15.06 -25.28
C GLN A 31 36.68 14.69 -23.81
N ARG A 32 37.69 13.91 -23.50
CA ARG A 32 38.05 13.62 -22.11
C ARG A 32 38.44 14.88 -21.35
N VAL A 33 39.25 15.75 -21.94
CA VAL A 33 39.63 17.04 -21.33
C VAL A 33 38.38 17.94 -21.14
N TYR A 34 37.48 17.94 -22.11
CA TYR A 34 36.25 18.72 -22.03
C TYR A 34 35.36 18.24 -20.86
N GLU A 35 35.09 16.93 -20.75
CA GLU A 35 34.29 16.36 -19.69
C GLU A 35 34.93 16.50 -18.29
N ASP A 36 36.28 16.38 -18.19
CA ASP A 36 37.01 16.65 -16.95
C ASP A 36 36.92 18.11 -16.51
N ASN A 37 36.95 19.05 -17.44
CA ASN A 37 36.80 20.48 -17.15
C ASN A 37 35.35 20.77 -16.68
N HIS A 38 34.35 20.19 -17.33
CA HIS A 38 32.96 20.36 -16.98
C HIS A 38 32.69 19.82 -15.56
N ILE A 39 33.09 18.58 -15.24
CA ILE A 39 32.85 18.00 -13.91
C ILE A 39 33.57 18.78 -12.82
N ASN A 40 34.81 19.26 -13.09
CA ASN A 40 35.51 20.10 -12.15
C ASN A 40 34.78 21.42 -11.87
N ALA A 41 34.19 22.05 -12.90
CA ALA A 41 33.40 23.27 -12.74
C ALA A 41 32.17 23.01 -11.90
N VAL A 42 31.41 21.90 -12.16
CA VAL A 42 30.28 21.47 -11.36
C VAL A 42 30.66 21.25 -9.89
N MET A 43 31.77 20.55 -9.64
CA MET A 43 32.27 20.30 -8.28
C MET A 43 32.69 21.56 -7.53
N MET A 44 33.31 22.51 -8.23
CA MET A 44 33.68 23.81 -7.64
C MET A 44 32.45 24.64 -7.33
N MET A 45 31.46 24.67 -8.22
CA MET A 45 30.19 25.35 -8.01
C MET A 45 29.48 24.79 -6.79
N LEU A 46 29.39 23.47 -6.70
CA LEU A 46 28.77 22.76 -5.59
C LEU A 46 29.43 23.10 -4.24
N LYS A 47 30.77 23.00 -4.16
CA LYS A 47 31.51 23.25 -2.92
C LYS A 47 31.47 24.71 -2.49
N LEU A 48 31.73 25.63 -3.40
CA LEU A 48 31.96 27.05 -3.07
C LEU A 48 30.66 27.82 -2.89
N ILE A 49 29.63 27.46 -3.62
CA ILE A 49 28.40 28.25 -3.67
C ILE A 49 27.29 27.58 -2.88
N TYR A 50 26.96 26.34 -3.20
CA TYR A 50 25.82 25.67 -2.59
C TYR A 50 26.06 25.24 -1.14
N ILE A 51 27.11 24.43 -0.92
CA ILE A 51 27.35 23.85 0.43
C ILE A 51 27.72 24.94 1.42
N LYS A 52 28.62 25.83 1.04
CA LYS A 52 29.07 26.92 1.93
C LYS A 52 27.91 27.85 2.30
N ARG A 53 27.05 28.22 1.32
CA ARG A 53 25.88 29.06 1.58
C ARG A 53 24.87 28.37 2.49
N LEU A 54 24.57 27.06 2.28
CA LEU A 54 23.67 26.32 3.13
C LEU A 54 24.20 26.17 4.55
N GLN A 55 25.50 25.91 4.72
CA GLN A 55 26.13 25.84 6.05
C GLN A 55 26.04 27.17 6.81
N VAL A 56 26.30 28.29 6.14
CA VAL A 56 26.13 29.63 6.73
C VAL A 56 24.69 29.82 7.17
N LYS A 57 23.72 29.58 6.28
CA LYS A 57 22.29 29.73 6.56
C LYS A 57 21.82 28.84 7.73
N ILE A 58 22.25 27.58 7.77
CA ILE A 58 21.96 26.67 8.89
C ILE A 58 22.52 27.22 10.22
N ASN A 59 23.72 27.82 10.18
CA ASN A 59 24.33 28.37 11.40
C ASN A 59 23.63 29.66 11.84
N ASP A 60 23.23 30.53 10.92
CA ASP A 60 22.47 31.74 11.21
C ASP A 60 21.09 31.40 11.80
N ASP A 61 20.34 30.46 11.17
CA ASP A 61 19.05 29.99 11.68
C ASP A 61 19.17 29.35 13.08
N LYS A 62 20.28 28.65 13.38
CA LYS A 62 20.55 28.10 14.71
C LYS A 62 20.84 29.18 15.74
N ALA A 63 21.63 30.20 15.40
CA ALA A 63 21.97 31.30 16.28
C ALA A 63 20.69 32.10 16.64
N GLU A 64 19.86 32.45 15.64
CA GLU A 64 18.57 33.12 15.85
C GLU A 64 17.65 32.29 16.75
N ARG A 65 17.57 30.97 16.51
CA ARG A 65 16.76 30.05 17.34
C ARG A 65 17.24 30.05 18.80
N GLU A 66 18.55 29.98 19.04
CA GLU A 66 19.13 29.98 20.39
C GLU A 66 18.87 31.32 21.11
N GLU A 67 18.99 32.43 20.40
CA GLU A 67 18.67 33.75 20.92
C GLU A 67 17.19 33.86 21.35
N LEU A 68 16.28 33.46 20.46
CA LEU A 68 14.84 33.47 20.77
C LEU A 68 14.46 32.55 21.92
N THR A 69 15.06 31.34 21.99
CA THR A 69 14.77 30.35 23.03
C THR A 69 15.22 30.83 24.42
N ASN A 70 16.33 31.58 24.48
CA ASN A 70 16.90 32.11 25.74
C ASN A 70 16.36 33.50 26.11
N ALA A 71 15.47 34.09 25.34
CA ALA A 71 14.90 35.40 25.61
C ALA A 71 14.07 35.38 26.87
N PRO A 72 14.20 36.38 27.78
CA PRO A 72 13.48 36.41 29.06
C PRO A 72 11.97 36.60 28.92
N ASP A 73 11.51 37.08 27.77
CA ASP A 73 10.10 37.33 27.39
C ASP A 73 9.61 36.37 26.32
N TYR A 74 9.79 35.05 26.53
CA TYR A 74 9.40 34.01 25.56
C TYR A 74 7.87 33.90 25.45
N ASP A 75 7.31 34.41 24.36
CA ASP A 75 5.88 34.44 24.06
C ASP A 75 5.44 33.51 22.92
N ALA A 76 4.16 33.52 22.55
CA ALA A 76 3.60 32.67 21.50
C ALA A 76 4.14 33.01 20.09
N GLU A 77 4.57 34.26 19.85
CA GLU A 77 5.12 34.69 18.57
C GLU A 77 6.55 34.16 18.41
N LYS A 78 7.37 34.29 19.43
CA LYS A 78 8.72 33.72 19.49
C LYS A 78 8.69 32.20 19.41
N TYR A 79 7.72 31.54 20.07
CA TYR A 79 7.52 30.10 19.96
C TYR A 79 7.22 29.67 18.49
N ARG A 80 6.34 30.41 17.79
CA ARG A 80 6.04 30.14 16.39
C ARG A 80 7.29 30.32 15.50
N ARG A 81 8.05 31.36 15.73
CA ARG A 81 9.30 31.62 14.99
C ARG A 81 10.34 30.53 15.22
N VAL A 82 10.46 30.02 16.43
CA VAL A 82 11.34 28.86 16.74
C VAL A 82 10.92 27.60 15.98
N LEU A 83 9.61 27.36 15.85
CA LEU A 83 9.11 26.22 15.04
C LEU A 83 9.46 26.38 13.55
N GLU A 84 9.30 27.58 12.99
CA GLU A 84 9.68 27.90 11.62
C GLU A 84 11.18 27.69 11.39
N LEU A 85 12.02 28.18 12.28
CA LEU A 85 13.48 28.02 12.21
C LEU A 85 13.89 26.54 12.30
N ASN A 86 13.23 25.76 13.16
CA ASN A 86 13.49 24.32 13.22
C ASN A 86 13.13 23.62 11.92
N ALA A 87 12.02 24.01 11.28
CA ALA A 87 11.63 23.48 9.96
C ALA A 87 12.65 23.88 8.88
N HIS A 88 13.08 25.14 8.83
CA HIS A 88 14.12 25.64 7.91
C HIS A 88 15.47 24.95 8.11
N ILE A 89 15.90 24.76 9.36
CA ILE A 89 17.13 24.02 9.67
C ILE A 89 17.04 22.57 9.19
N ALA A 90 15.89 21.92 9.39
CA ALA A 90 15.69 20.54 8.94
C ALA A 90 15.72 20.46 7.42
N GLU A 91 15.00 21.34 6.71
CA GLU A 91 14.99 21.42 5.25
C GLU A 91 16.38 21.69 4.67
N ASN A 92 17.10 22.68 5.20
CA ASN A 92 18.45 23.01 4.73
C ASN A 92 19.46 21.89 5.02
N LYS A 93 19.29 21.15 6.12
CA LYS A 93 20.11 19.94 6.38
C LYS A 93 19.79 18.83 5.39
N GLN A 94 18.53 18.62 5.07
CA GLN A 94 18.14 17.63 4.05
C GLN A 94 18.71 17.98 2.68
N LYS A 95 18.65 19.27 2.27
CA LYS A 95 19.31 19.76 1.06
C LYS A 95 20.82 19.55 1.10
N LEU A 96 21.47 19.77 2.25
CA LEU A 96 22.90 19.52 2.38
C LEU A 96 23.26 18.03 2.23
N GLU A 97 22.42 17.13 2.75
CA GLU A 97 22.60 15.68 2.56
C GLU A 97 22.36 15.27 1.09
N SER A 98 21.34 15.81 0.42
CA SER A 98 21.10 15.53 -1.00
C SER A 98 22.27 15.96 -1.89
N PHE A 99 22.93 17.09 -1.60
CA PHE A 99 24.12 17.52 -2.34
C PHE A 99 25.32 16.58 -2.15
N LYS A 100 25.37 15.75 -1.11
CA LYS A 100 26.44 14.75 -0.97
C LYS A 100 26.42 13.72 -2.10
N CYS A 101 25.25 13.38 -2.63
CA CYS A 101 25.13 12.48 -3.78
C CYS A 101 25.83 13.02 -5.03
N PHE A 102 25.75 14.32 -5.29
CA PHE A 102 26.44 14.96 -6.42
C PHE A 102 27.98 14.91 -6.33
N PHE A 103 28.55 14.75 -5.12
CA PHE A 103 29.99 14.58 -4.99
C PHE A 103 30.49 13.23 -5.45
N GLN A 104 29.67 12.23 -5.30
CA GLN A 104 30.03 10.88 -5.72
C GLN A 104 29.84 10.73 -7.23
N GLU A 105 28.65 11.11 -7.72
CA GLU A 105 28.26 10.91 -9.10
C GLU A 105 27.27 12.00 -9.53
N PRO A 106 27.75 13.16 -10.02
CA PRO A 106 26.85 14.27 -10.34
C PRO A 106 25.92 13.99 -11.51
N TYR A 107 26.41 13.23 -12.51
CA TYR A 107 25.67 12.81 -13.69
C TYR A 107 26.30 11.56 -14.30
N PHE A 108 25.51 10.82 -15.07
CA PHE A 108 25.91 9.57 -15.72
C PHE A 108 25.75 9.58 -17.24
N ALA A 109 25.13 10.63 -17.79
CA ALA A 109 24.90 10.73 -19.23
C ALA A 109 24.92 12.17 -19.70
N ARG A 110 25.17 12.33 -21.02
CA ARG A 110 25.06 13.59 -21.75
C ARG A 110 24.31 13.36 -23.04
N MET A 111 23.38 14.27 -23.36
CA MET A 111 22.74 14.39 -24.68
C MET A 111 22.99 15.75 -25.27
N ASP A 112 23.46 15.78 -26.49
CA ASP A 112 23.56 17.00 -27.27
C ASP A 112 22.43 17.04 -28.28
N LEU A 113 21.63 18.10 -28.21
CA LEU A 113 20.43 18.30 -28.99
C LEU A 113 20.50 19.63 -29.75
N VAL A 114 19.88 19.65 -30.92
CA VAL A 114 19.58 20.91 -31.64
C VAL A 114 18.09 21.08 -31.67
N ASP A 115 17.61 22.21 -31.22
CA ASP A 115 16.23 22.61 -31.33
C ASP A 115 16.02 23.71 -32.37
N ASP A 116 14.76 23.95 -32.76
CA ASP A 116 14.36 24.88 -33.79
C ASP A 116 14.32 26.35 -33.31
N LYS A 117 14.49 26.62 -32.01
CA LYS A 117 14.40 27.98 -31.42
C LYS A 117 15.70 28.45 -30.79
N ASP A 118 16.30 27.64 -29.92
CA ASP A 118 17.45 28.00 -29.07
C ASP A 118 18.81 27.49 -29.60
N GLY A 119 18.79 26.64 -30.64
CA GLY A 119 19.98 26.08 -31.26
C GLY A 119 20.55 24.86 -30.58
N TYR A 120 21.88 24.76 -30.49
CA TYR A 120 22.57 23.60 -29.92
C TYR A 120 22.62 23.68 -28.39
N ASN A 121 22.27 22.61 -27.72
CA ASN A 121 22.31 22.49 -26.26
C ASN A 121 22.85 21.14 -25.83
N SER A 122 23.71 21.15 -24.80
CA SER A 122 24.20 19.93 -24.12
C SER A 122 23.49 19.75 -22.80
N TYR A 123 22.86 18.61 -22.60
CA TYR A 123 22.12 18.26 -21.38
C TYR A 123 22.80 17.14 -20.64
N TYR A 124 23.21 17.37 -19.41
CA TYR A 124 23.76 16.36 -18.52
C TYR A 124 22.63 15.75 -17.69
N ILE A 125 22.60 14.43 -17.58
CA ILE A 125 21.54 13.68 -16.90
C ILE A 125 22.14 13.03 -15.66
N GLY A 126 21.56 13.35 -14.50
CA GLY A 126 21.95 12.81 -13.20
C GLY A 126 20.84 12.06 -12.50
N LYS A 127 21.18 11.43 -11.38
CA LYS A 127 20.21 10.79 -10.48
C LYS A 127 19.30 11.82 -9.83
N HIS A 128 19.83 13.02 -9.64
CA HIS A 128 19.10 14.18 -9.14
C HIS A 128 19.34 15.33 -10.10
N GLY A 129 18.32 16.17 -10.33
CA GLY A 129 18.44 17.37 -11.12
C GLY A 129 18.73 18.60 -10.28
N ASP A 130 19.46 19.57 -10.85
CA ASP A 130 19.66 20.90 -10.27
C ASP A 130 19.83 21.93 -11.37
N GLU A 131 18.94 22.92 -11.41
CA GLU A 131 18.96 23.97 -12.44
C GLU A 131 20.22 24.83 -12.42
N GLY A 132 20.76 25.07 -11.24
CA GLY A 132 21.97 25.90 -11.10
C GLY A 132 23.26 25.20 -11.51
N LEU A 133 23.26 23.88 -11.51
CA LEU A 133 24.33 23.01 -12.00
C LEU A 133 24.09 22.54 -13.44
N GLU A 134 22.98 22.94 -14.06
CA GLU A 134 22.54 22.52 -15.41
C GLU A 134 22.46 20.99 -15.56
N ILE A 135 22.04 20.29 -14.49
CA ILE A 135 21.86 18.85 -14.46
C ILE A 135 20.37 18.52 -14.51
N VAL A 136 19.98 17.74 -15.49
CA VAL A 136 18.61 17.25 -15.69
C VAL A 136 18.39 15.99 -14.87
N ASP A 137 17.32 15.95 -14.09
CA ASP A 137 16.91 14.75 -13.37
C ASP A 137 16.51 13.64 -14.37
N TRP A 138 16.90 12.41 -14.12
CA TRP A 138 16.60 11.26 -14.99
C TRP A 138 15.11 11.01 -15.18
N ARG A 139 14.28 11.50 -14.23
CA ARG A 139 12.80 11.40 -14.25
C ARG A 139 12.15 12.47 -15.14
N ALA A 140 12.89 13.50 -15.52
CA ALA A 140 12.36 14.60 -16.33
C ALA A 140 11.99 14.16 -17.77
N PRO A 141 11.00 14.81 -18.40
CA PRO A 141 10.57 14.46 -19.76
C PRO A 141 11.69 14.46 -20.80
N LEU A 142 12.67 15.36 -20.66
CA LEU A 142 13.84 15.42 -21.55
C LEU A 142 14.75 14.20 -21.39
N ALA A 143 15.04 13.79 -20.16
CA ALA A 143 15.87 12.63 -19.86
C ALA A 143 15.24 11.32 -20.40
N ARG A 144 13.90 11.27 -20.54
CA ARG A 144 13.21 10.16 -21.19
C ARG A 144 13.79 9.80 -22.57
N LYS A 145 14.26 10.81 -23.32
CA LYS A 145 14.80 10.62 -24.66
C LYS A 145 16.19 9.98 -24.69
N TYR A 146 16.90 10.03 -23.59
CA TYR A 146 18.14 9.26 -23.41
C TYR A 146 17.88 7.74 -23.45
N TYR A 147 16.83 7.28 -22.81
CA TYR A 147 16.49 5.84 -22.73
C TYR A 147 15.75 5.33 -23.99
N GLN A 148 15.06 6.21 -24.73
CA GLN A 148 14.38 5.88 -25.98
C GLN A 148 15.38 5.88 -27.15
N LYS A 149 16.17 4.81 -27.28
CA LYS A 149 17.30 4.73 -28.20
C LYS A 149 16.92 4.85 -29.69
N SER A 150 15.72 4.51 -30.07
CA SER A 150 15.18 4.56 -31.43
C SER A 150 14.76 5.96 -31.90
N GLN A 151 14.54 6.91 -30.98
CA GLN A 151 14.02 8.25 -31.31
C GLN A 151 15.16 9.26 -31.49
N LEU A 152 15.51 9.55 -32.72
CA LEU A 152 16.55 10.56 -33.08
C LEU A 152 15.98 11.97 -33.28
N ARG A 153 14.68 12.09 -33.54
CA ARG A 153 13.95 13.37 -33.62
C ARG A 153 12.69 13.26 -32.78
N PHE A 154 12.39 14.27 -31.99
CA PHE A 154 11.25 14.27 -31.08
C PHE A 154 10.83 15.68 -30.71
N SER A 155 9.59 15.83 -30.24
CA SER A 155 9.08 17.10 -29.74
C SER A 155 8.80 16.99 -28.24
N ILE A 156 9.13 18.04 -27.49
CA ILE A 156 8.79 18.22 -26.07
C ILE A 156 8.23 19.63 -25.94
N ASN A 157 7.00 19.73 -25.46
CA ASN A 157 6.26 20.99 -25.41
C ASN A 157 6.21 21.64 -26.82
N GLU A 158 6.72 22.86 -26.95
CA GLU A 158 6.72 23.62 -28.22
C GLU A 158 8.05 23.52 -29.00
N TYR A 159 9.00 22.67 -28.59
CA TYR A 159 10.32 22.52 -29.18
C TYR A 159 10.44 21.20 -29.93
N ASN A 160 11.03 21.27 -31.13
CA ASN A 160 11.40 20.09 -31.90
C ASN A 160 12.91 19.88 -31.82
N TYR A 161 13.30 18.73 -31.33
CA TYR A 161 14.70 18.38 -31.08
C TYR A 161 15.21 17.37 -32.09
N LYS A 162 16.48 17.56 -32.50
CA LYS A 162 17.27 16.56 -33.23
C LYS A 162 18.43 16.13 -32.35
N LEU A 163 18.60 14.84 -32.14
CA LEU A 163 19.72 14.28 -31.40
C LEU A 163 21.01 14.32 -32.26
N ILE A 164 22.05 14.90 -31.72
CA ILE A 164 23.40 14.95 -32.30
C ILE A 164 24.30 13.93 -31.63
N MET A 165 24.31 13.89 -30.31
CA MET A 165 25.11 12.96 -29.52
C MET A 165 24.32 12.38 -28.35
N ARG A 166 24.55 11.13 -28.06
CA ARG A 166 24.17 10.46 -26.82
C ARG A 166 25.42 9.79 -26.28
N ARG A 167 25.79 10.14 -25.06
CA ARG A 167 27.00 9.68 -24.38
C ARG A 167 26.66 9.15 -23.01
N ALA A 168 27.10 7.94 -22.71
CA ALA A 168 27.17 7.42 -21.36
C ALA A 168 28.48 7.88 -20.70
N LEU A 169 28.44 8.27 -19.43
CA LEU A 169 29.55 8.82 -18.67
C LEU A 169 29.71 8.06 -17.36
N ARG A 170 30.93 7.79 -16.96
CA ARG A 170 31.28 7.28 -15.63
C ARG A 170 32.07 8.33 -14.87
N ALA A 171 31.33 9.12 -14.08
CA ALA A 171 31.87 10.24 -13.34
C ALA A 171 31.85 9.91 -11.84
N LEU A 172 33.02 9.64 -11.26
CA LEU A 172 33.16 9.29 -9.85
C LEU A 172 34.14 10.26 -9.15
N ASN A 173 33.73 10.76 -7.98
CA ASN A 173 34.55 11.60 -7.12
C ASN A 173 35.15 12.81 -7.85
N GLY A 174 34.40 13.43 -8.74
CA GLY A 174 34.80 14.63 -9.47
C GLY A 174 35.77 14.37 -10.61
N ARG A 175 35.82 13.17 -11.16
CA ARG A 175 36.62 12.81 -12.35
C ARG A 175 35.79 11.93 -13.29
N VAL A 176 35.98 12.10 -14.57
CA VAL A 176 35.43 11.24 -15.59
C VAL A 176 36.37 10.04 -15.78
N ASN A 177 35.98 8.90 -15.24
CA ASN A 177 36.79 7.67 -15.32
C ASN A 177 36.74 7.07 -16.72
N ASP A 178 35.55 7.10 -17.33
CA ASP A 178 35.31 6.58 -18.68
C ASP A 178 34.07 7.21 -19.31
N PHE A 179 33.98 7.19 -20.64
CA PHE A 179 32.79 7.58 -21.37
C PHE A 179 32.70 6.85 -22.71
N GLN A 180 31.48 6.71 -23.21
CA GLN A 180 31.23 6.10 -24.51
C GLN A 180 30.10 6.82 -25.25
N ASN A 181 30.36 7.16 -26.53
CA ASN A 181 29.32 7.64 -27.42
C ASN A 181 28.42 6.48 -27.88
N GLU A 182 27.19 6.46 -27.42
CA GLU A 182 26.17 5.49 -27.87
C GLU A 182 25.59 5.90 -29.24
N TYR A 183 25.59 7.20 -29.51
CA TYR A 183 25.18 7.79 -30.78
C TYR A 183 25.98 9.06 -31.03
N LEU A 184 26.45 9.29 -32.23
CA LEU A 184 27.08 10.54 -32.67
C LEU A 184 26.83 10.74 -34.16
N ASN A 185 26.14 11.82 -34.51
CA ASN A 185 25.92 12.21 -35.91
C ASN A 185 26.18 13.68 -36.11
N VAL A 186 27.33 14.00 -36.73
CA VAL A 186 27.76 15.34 -37.08
C VAL A 186 27.76 15.62 -38.59
N SER A 187 27.06 14.78 -39.34
CA SER A 187 27.02 14.87 -40.83
C SER A 187 26.39 16.17 -41.38
N ASP A 188 25.59 16.86 -40.57
CA ASP A 188 24.99 18.15 -40.96
C ASP A 188 26.01 19.31 -40.81
N TYR A 189 27.12 19.11 -40.11
CA TYR A 189 28.11 20.13 -39.74
C TYR A 189 29.49 19.92 -40.34
N LEU A 190 29.80 18.67 -40.71
CA LEU A 190 31.10 18.28 -41.27
C LEU A 190 30.88 17.53 -42.59
N SER A 191 31.86 17.71 -43.53
CA SER A 191 31.87 17.00 -44.80
C SER A 191 32.22 15.51 -44.61
N LYS A 192 31.86 14.65 -45.58
CA LYS A 192 32.18 13.21 -45.58
C LYS A 192 33.70 12.93 -45.45
N GLU A 193 34.52 13.80 -46.01
CA GLU A 193 35.99 13.71 -45.95
C GLU A 193 36.49 13.98 -44.53
N GLU A 194 35.91 14.95 -43.83
CA GLU A 194 36.24 15.31 -42.45
C GLU A 194 35.82 14.25 -41.43
N ILE A 195 34.76 13.51 -41.72
CA ILE A 195 34.25 12.41 -40.88
C ILE A 195 35.02 11.09 -41.12
N GLY A 196 35.93 11.04 -42.09
CA GLY A 196 36.77 9.88 -42.41
C GLY A 196 35.99 8.73 -43.06
N GLY A 197 34.91 9.03 -43.82
CA GLY A 197 34.13 8.04 -44.58
C GLY A 197 33.26 7.11 -43.73
N ARG A 198 33.03 7.41 -42.47
CA ARG A 198 32.15 6.64 -41.57
C ARG A 198 30.68 7.03 -41.78
N ASP A 199 29.90 6.12 -42.31
CA ASP A 199 28.44 6.20 -42.19
C ASP A 199 28.03 5.89 -40.74
N GLU A 200 27.01 6.54 -40.28
CA GLU A 200 26.41 6.51 -38.93
C GLU A 200 26.92 5.37 -38.01
N ALA A 201 27.72 5.71 -36.98
CA ALA A 201 28.20 4.72 -36.02
C ALA A 201 27.12 4.44 -34.95
N VAL A 202 26.31 3.42 -35.21
CA VAL A 202 25.50 2.78 -34.16
C VAL A 202 26.42 1.89 -33.34
N ILE A 203 26.80 2.29 -32.15
CA ILE A 203 27.69 1.52 -31.27
C ILE A 203 26.86 0.70 -30.31
N PHE A 204 27.05 -0.61 -30.32
CA PHE A 204 26.49 -1.57 -29.35
C PHE A 204 27.12 -1.38 -27.96
N ASP A 205 26.38 -1.63 -26.90
CA ASP A 205 26.56 -1.34 -25.49
C ASP A 205 27.60 -2.23 -24.72
N PRO A 206 28.95 -2.05 -24.85
CA PRO A 206 29.91 -2.70 -23.98
C PRO A 206 29.97 -2.09 -22.58
N PHE A 207 29.54 -0.84 -22.42
CA PHE A 207 29.62 -0.05 -21.19
C PHE A 207 28.74 -0.60 -20.07
N LEU A 208 27.53 -1.06 -20.38
CA LEU A 208 26.63 -1.73 -19.43
C LEU A 208 27.34 -2.93 -18.76
N LYS A 209 28.09 -3.73 -19.57
CA LYS A 209 28.77 -4.92 -19.08
C LYS A 209 29.87 -4.56 -18.08
N ASP A 210 30.61 -3.51 -18.32
CA ASP A 210 31.71 -3.07 -17.46
C ASP A 210 31.20 -2.44 -16.15
N ILE A 211 30.11 -1.67 -16.19
CA ILE A 211 29.43 -1.15 -14.99
C ILE A 211 28.97 -2.29 -14.10
N LEU A 212 28.25 -3.25 -14.66
CA LEU A 212 27.73 -4.38 -13.90
C LEU A 212 28.85 -5.26 -13.32
N ASN A 213 29.96 -5.47 -14.03
CA ASN A 213 31.11 -6.21 -13.53
C ASN A 213 31.80 -5.50 -12.37
N SER A 214 32.04 -4.19 -12.48
CA SER A 214 32.70 -3.41 -11.45
C SER A 214 31.89 -3.30 -10.15
N ARG A 215 30.57 -3.30 -10.24
CA ARG A 215 29.65 -3.24 -9.09
C ARG A 215 29.52 -4.59 -8.39
N LYS A 216 29.55 -5.70 -9.12
CA LYS A 216 29.58 -7.06 -8.54
C LYS A 216 30.79 -7.32 -7.64
N GLU A 217 31.93 -6.66 -7.90
CA GLU A 217 33.11 -6.81 -7.08
C GLU A 217 32.99 -6.16 -5.70
N LYS A 218 32.17 -5.11 -5.58
CA LYS A 218 32.00 -4.34 -4.34
C LYS A 218 30.85 -4.82 -3.44
N GLN A 219 29.99 -5.76 -3.90
CA GLN A 219 28.76 -6.19 -3.18
C GLN A 219 27.83 -5.02 -2.80
N GLU A 220 27.91 -3.93 -3.52
CA GLU A 220 27.05 -2.77 -3.30
C GLU A 220 25.67 -3.00 -3.93
N ILE A 221 24.63 -2.52 -3.26
CA ILE A 221 23.27 -2.48 -3.79
C ILE A 221 23.29 -1.61 -5.04
N CYS A 222 22.99 -2.21 -6.18
CA CYS A 222 23.11 -1.52 -7.47
C CYS A 222 21.85 -0.72 -7.77
N ASP A 223 21.98 0.59 -7.76
CA ASP A 223 21.07 1.47 -8.47
C ASP A 223 21.21 1.21 -9.98
N ILE A 224 20.11 0.95 -10.66
CA ILE A 224 20.09 0.60 -12.09
C ILE A 224 19.83 1.78 -13.01
N ILE A 225 19.71 3.00 -12.49
CA ILE A 225 19.32 4.20 -13.27
C ILE A 225 20.17 4.36 -14.52
N GLU A 226 21.49 4.16 -14.41
CA GLU A 226 22.44 4.29 -15.52
C GLU A 226 22.29 3.19 -16.57
N THR A 227 21.72 2.06 -16.18
CA THR A 227 21.67 0.83 -16.97
C THR A 227 20.26 0.41 -17.35
N ILE A 228 19.27 1.28 -17.10
CA ILE A 228 17.86 1.05 -17.47
C ILE A 228 17.77 0.83 -18.99
N GLN A 229 17.22 -0.31 -19.38
CA GLN A 229 16.98 -0.64 -20.78
C GLN A 229 15.65 -0.03 -21.25
N GLU A 230 15.50 0.12 -22.57
CA GLU A 230 14.33 0.73 -23.17
C GLU A 230 13.01 0.11 -22.68
N LYS A 231 12.91 -1.22 -22.68
CA LYS A 231 11.70 -1.91 -22.13
C LYS A 231 11.45 -1.68 -20.65
N GLN A 232 12.50 -1.61 -19.83
CA GLN A 232 12.36 -1.30 -18.42
C GLN A 232 11.90 0.14 -18.24
N TYR A 233 12.45 1.05 -19.05
CA TYR A 233 12.08 2.45 -19.04
C TYR A 233 10.64 2.69 -19.49
N GLU A 234 10.15 1.95 -20.49
CA GLU A 234 8.74 1.99 -20.90
C GLU A 234 7.80 1.65 -19.74
N ILE A 235 8.12 0.64 -18.93
CA ILE A 235 7.36 0.28 -17.73
C ILE A 235 7.43 1.38 -16.67
N ILE A 236 8.63 1.92 -16.42
CA ILE A 236 8.84 3.00 -15.43
C ILE A 236 8.00 4.23 -15.79
N THR A 237 7.94 4.59 -17.06
CA THR A 237 7.29 5.80 -17.57
C THR A 237 5.90 5.57 -18.17
N ALA A 238 5.33 4.38 -18.00
CA ALA A 238 3.96 4.09 -18.41
C ALA A 238 2.97 5.13 -17.82
N PRO A 239 1.82 5.37 -18.44
CA PRO A 239 0.84 6.34 -17.95
C PRO A 239 0.56 6.20 -16.45
N GLU A 240 0.29 7.30 -15.78
CA GLU A 240 0.14 7.36 -14.32
C GLU A 240 -0.83 6.30 -13.76
N ARG A 241 -2.00 6.20 -14.37
CA ARG A 241 -3.06 5.27 -13.97
C ARG A 241 -3.05 3.94 -14.74
N ALA A 242 -1.93 3.61 -15.40
CA ALA A 242 -1.81 2.33 -16.07
C ALA A 242 -1.72 1.19 -15.05
N GLU A 243 -2.61 0.22 -15.19
CA GLU A 243 -2.60 -1.03 -14.42
C GLU A 243 -1.97 -2.14 -15.28
N PHE A 244 -0.97 -2.80 -14.74
CA PHE A 244 -0.24 -3.82 -15.49
C PHE A 244 0.47 -4.82 -14.57
N ILE A 245 0.90 -5.92 -15.20
CA ILE A 245 1.73 -6.95 -14.58
C ILE A 245 3.10 -6.95 -15.25
N VAL A 246 4.15 -7.02 -14.46
CA VAL A 246 5.51 -7.25 -14.95
C VAL A 246 5.90 -8.69 -14.61
N GLN A 247 5.84 -9.57 -15.61
CA GLN A 247 6.42 -10.90 -15.54
C GLN A 247 7.89 -10.79 -15.87
N GLY A 248 8.76 -11.02 -14.92
CA GLY A 248 10.20 -10.93 -15.12
C GLY A 248 10.94 -12.16 -14.61
N VAL A 249 11.89 -12.65 -15.38
CA VAL A 249 12.77 -13.75 -14.93
C VAL A 249 13.58 -13.35 -13.69
N ALA A 250 14.12 -14.32 -12.96
CA ALA A 250 15.05 -14.06 -11.88
C ALA A 250 16.17 -13.13 -12.36
N GLY A 251 16.54 -12.12 -11.56
CA GLY A 251 17.60 -11.18 -11.91
C GLY A 251 17.24 -10.16 -13.01
N SER A 252 15.98 -10.03 -13.42
CA SER A 252 15.54 -9.02 -14.41
C SER A 252 15.36 -7.61 -13.84
N GLY A 253 15.54 -7.42 -12.52
CA GLY A 253 15.43 -6.11 -11.87
C GLY A 253 14.02 -5.67 -11.52
N LYS A 254 13.02 -6.59 -11.44
CA LYS A 254 11.60 -6.27 -11.15
C LYS A 254 11.41 -5.29 -10.01
N THR A 255 11.96 -5.58 -8.86
CA THR A 255 11.83 -4.73 -7.65
C THR A 255 12.42 -3.34 -7.87
N MET A 256 13.58 -3.27 -8.55
CA MET A 256 14.19 -1.99 -8.87
C MET A 256 13.33 -1.17 -9.84
N ILE A 257 12.77 -1.79 -10.87
CA ILE A 257 11.83 -1.15 -11.80
C ILE A 257 10.61 -0.64 -11.06
N MET A 258 10.07 -1.42 -10.11
CA MET A 258 8.95 -1.02 -9.26
C MET A 258 9.28 0.26 -8.47
N LEU A 259 10.43 0.29 -7.81
CA LEU A 259 10.84 1.45 -7.01
C LEU A 259 11.13 2.68 -7.89
N HIS A 260 11.79 2.49 -9.04
CA HIS A 260 12.02 3.58 -9.99
C HIS A 260 10.72 4.12 -10.59
N ARG A 261 9.74 3.25 -10.88
CA ARG A 261 8.41 3.71 -11.31
C ARG A 261 7.75 4.54 -10.23
N LEU A 262 7.79 4.10 -9.00
CA LEU A 262 7.22 4.85 -7.88
C LEU A 262 7.91 6.21 -7.73
N SER A 263 9.24 6.26 -7.76
CA SER A 263 10.02 7.50 -7.74
C SER A 263 9.67 8.42 -8.92
N TYR A 264 9.54 7.87 -10.12
CA TYR A 264 9.13 8.60 -11.32
C TYR A 264 7.72 9.21 -11.17
N LEU A 265 6.76 8.44 -10.68
CA LEU A 265 5.38 8.90 -10.49
C LEU A 265 5.31 10.03 -9.46
N MET A 266 5.99 9.90 -8.32
CA MET A 266 6.00 10.93 -7.27
C MET A 266 6.72 12.20 -7.70
N TYR A 267 7.76 12.09 -8.54
CA TYR A 267 8.48 13.24 -9.07
C TYR A 267 7.65 14.03 -10.09
N ASN A 268 6.87 13.35 -10.93
CA ASN A 268 6.11 13.99 -12.01
C ASN A 268 4.67 14.38 -11.60
N ASN A 269 4.22 14.01 -10.40
CA ASN A 269 2.87 14.35 -9.92
C ASN A 269 2.84 14.60 -8.41
N ASP A 270 2.69 15.86 -8.03
CA ASP A 270 2.61 16.31 -6.63
C ASP A 270 1.38 15.76 -5.86
N GLU A 271 0.38 15.24 -6.55
CA GLU A 271 -0.79 14.62 -5.93
C GLU A 271 -0.49 13.21 -5.39
N ILE A 272 0.56 12.56 -5.91
CA ILE A 272 1.00 11.24 -5.45
C ILE A 272 1.91 11.40 -4.24
N LYS A 273 1.32 11.29 -3.05
CA LYS A 273 2.03 11.42 -1.77
C LYS A 273 2.38 10.05 -1.20
N PRO A 274 3.46 9.93 -0.42
CA PRO A 274 3.80 8.67 0.26
C PRO A 274 2.65 8.06 1.07
N SER A 275 1.77 8.89 1.62
CA SER A 275 0.63 8.45 2.44
C SER A 275 -0.47 7.74 1.67
N ASN A 276 -0.56 7.92 0.35
CA ASN A 276 -1.57 7.28 -0.50
C ASN A 276 -1.03 6.13 -1.36
N VAL A 277 0.20 5.70 -1.08
CA VAL A 277 0.89 4.59 -1.74
C VAL A 277 1.08 3.43 -0.75
N LEU A 278 0.82 2.21 -1.21
CA LEU A 278 1.11 0.97 -0.50
C LEU A 278 2.02 0.08 -1.35
N VAL A 279 3.11 -0.40 -0.75
CA VAL A 279 3.98 -1.41 -1.36
C VAL A 279 3.85 -2.71 -0.58
N ILE A 280 3.31 -3.74 -1.22
CA ILE A 280 3.24 -5.10 -0.66
C ILE A 280 4.53 -5.84 -1.02
N THR A 281 5.17 -6.39 -0.01
CA THR A 281 6.47 -7.05 -0.06
C THR A 281 6.41 -8.48 0.44
N PRO A 282 7.34 -9.36 0.03
CA PRO A 282 7.30 -10.77 0.42
C PRO A 282 7.65 -11.02 1.89
N SER A 283 8.45 -10.15 2.52
CA SER A 283 8.92 -10.35 3.91
C SER A 283 9.33 -9.04 4.59
N ASP A 284 9.37 -9.04 5.92
CA ASP A 284 9.82 -7.90 6.71
C ASP A 284 11.32 -7.60 6.55
N SER A 285 12.15 -8.61 6.28
CA SER A 285 13.58 -8.42 5.94
C SER A 285 13.74 -7.67 4.62
N PHE A 286 12.82 -7.87 3.69
CA PHE A 286 12.80 -7.18 2.42
C PHE A 286 12.32 -5.73 2.56
N ASN A 287 11.45 -5.45 3.54
CA ASN A 287 11.09 -4.08 3.89
C ASN A 287 12.33 -3.25 4.30
N ALA A 288 13.22 -3.82 5.12
CA ALA A 288 14.46 -3.15 5.51
C ALA A 288 15.39 -2.84 4.32
N PHE A 289 15.41 -3.72 3.31
CA PHE A 289 16.13 -3.49 2.05
C PHE A 289 15.51 -2.34 1.24
N ILE A 290 14.19 -2.30 1.14
CA ILE A 290 13.50 -1.18 0.47
C ILE A 290 13.73 0.13 1.22
N ASP A 291 13.72 0.12 2.56
CA ASP A 291 13.98 1.31 3.37
C ASP A 291 15.38 1.91 3.11
N GLU A 292 16.39 1.06 2.89
CA GLU A 292 17.74 1.52 2.51
C GLU A 292 17.75 2.17 1.11
N LEU A 293 17.09 1.55 0.14
CA LEU A 293 16.97 2.10 -1.23
C LEU A 293 16.07 3.34 -1.31
N SER A 294 15.08 3.43 -0.44
CA SER A 294 14.12 4.54 -0.44
C SER A 294 14.79 5.89 -0.16
N GLN A 295 15.89 5.90 0.61
CA GLN A 295 16.68 7.11 0.84
C GLN A 295 17.36 7.60 -0.44
N VAL A 296 17.84 6.66 -1.28
CA VAL A 296 18.50 6.99 -2.56
C VAL A 296 17.49 7.46 -3.60
N LEU A 297 16.28 6.91 -3.58
CA LEU A 297 15.23 7.17 -4.58
C LEU A 297 14.19 8.22 -4.13
N GLU A 298 14.42 8.88 -3.00
CA GLU A 298 13.50 9.89 -2.42
C GLU A 298 12.10 9.33 -2.10
N LEU A 299 12.03 8.04 -1.72
CA LEU A 299 10.80 7.34 -1.38
C LEU A 299 10.53 7.27 0.13
N GLU A 300 11.17 8.15 0.92
CA GLU A 300 10.98 8.20 2.36
C GLU A 300 9.49 8.33 2.71
N LYS A 301 9.05 7.57 3.74
CA LYS A 301 7.67 7.56 4.23
C LYS A 301 6.65 6.80 3.38
N VAL A 302 7.04 6.13 2.30
CA VAL A 302 6.16 5.20 1.59
C VAL A 302 5.82 4.03 2.50
N LYS A 303 4.55 3.64 2.57
CA LYS A 303 4.12 2.53 3.40
C LYS A 303 4.48 1.19 2.76
N THR A 304 5.42 0.47 3.36
CA THR A 304 5.75 -0.92 3.03
C THR A 304 5.08 -1.87 4.01
N SER A 305 4.62 -3.02 3.57
CA SER A 305 3.99 -4.03 4.43
C SER A 305 4.01 -5.40 3.78
N THR A 306 4.15 -6.47 4.56
CA THR A 306 3.75 -7.79 4.08
C THR A 306 2.23 -7.88 4.00
N LEU A 307 1.71 -8.76 3.13
CA LEU A 307 0.26 -8.90 2.98
C LEU A 307 -0.41 -9.35 4.29
N ASP A 308 0.21 -10.27 5.02
CA ASP A 308 -0.30 -10.74 6.31
C ASP A 308 -0.36 -9.60 7.35
N SER A 309 0.68 -8.78 7.42
CA SER A 309 0.73 -7.59 8.28
C SER A 309 -0.32 -6.54 7.87
N TYR A 310 -0.56 -6.38 6.57
CA TYR A 310 -1.60 -5.49 6.06
C TYR A 310 -3.00 -5.96 6.49
N PHE A 311 -3.32 -7.24 6.38
CA PHE A 311 -4.59 -7.78 6.86
C PHE A 311 -4.77 -7.58 8.38
N ILE A 312 -3.72 -7.81 9.17
CA ILE A 312 -3.75 -7.55 10.62
C ILE A 312 -4.03 -6.08 10.90
N HIS A 313 -3.40 -5.18 10.13
CA HIS A 313 -3.61 -3.73 10.27
C HIS A 313 -5.04 -3.30 9.93
N LEU A 314 -5.61 -3.83 8.84
CA LEU A 314 -7.02 -3.60 8.49
C LEU A 314 -7.95 -4.01 9.64
N LEU A 315 -7.74 -5.19 10.22
CA LEU A 315 -8.56 -5.70 11.32
C LEU A 315 -8.39 -4.87 12.60
N LYS A 316 -7.18 -4.40 12.89
CA LYS A 316 -6.90 -3.53 14.04
C LYS A 316 -7.66 -2.21 13.95
N ASN A 317 -7.73 -1.61 12.76
CA ASN A 317 -8.49 -0.39 12.53
C ASN A 317 -10.00 -0.59 12.72
N GLU A 318 -10.52 -1.78 12.47
CA GLU A 318 -11.90 -2.17 12.78
C GLU A 318 -12.10 -2.60 14.25
N GLY A 319 -11.07 -2.44 15.10
CA GLY A 319 -11.11 -2.81 16.52
C GLY A 319 -10.91 -4.30 16.80
N VAL A 320 -10.50 -5.10 15.80
CA VAL A 320 -10.22 -6.52 15.95
C VAL A 320 -8.73 -6.72 16.19
N GLU A 321 -8.31 -6.78 17.45
CA GLU A 321 -6.93 -7.01 17.82
C GLU A 321 -6.52 -8.47 17.63
N MET A 322 -5.61 -8.74 16.69
CA MET A 322 -5.01 -10.05 16.43
C MET A 322 -3.49 -10.07 16.69
N GLU A 323 -2.87 -8.90 16.73
CA GLU A 323 -1.43 -8.74 16.97
C GLU A 323 -0.99 -9.43 18.28
N GLY A 324 0.09 -10.20 18.26
CA GLY A 324 0.56 -10.98 19.40
C GLY A 324 -0.30 -12.19 19.82
N LYS A 325 -1.44 -12.42 19.15
CA LYS A 325 -2.33 -13.57 19.41
C LYS A 325 -2.19 -14.70 18.39
N ILE A 326 -1.45 -14.46 17.29
CA ILE A 326 -1.24 -15.42 16.22
C ILE A 326 -0.07 -16.34 16.57
N ASP A 327 -0.30 -17.61 16.49
CA ASP A 327 0.74 -18.63 16.60
C ASP A 327 1.25 -18.98 15.20
N TYR A 328 2.34 -18.34 14.80
CA TYR A 328 2.97 -18.55 13.49
C TYR A 328 3.62 -19.93 13.34
N HIS A 329 3.92 -20.60 14.46
CA HIS A 329 4.50 -21.93 14.50
C HIS A 329 3.47 -23.05 14.60
N MET A 330 2.17 -22.72 14.59
CA MET A 330 1.11 -23.71 14.60
C MET A 330 1.24 -24.64 13.38
N PRO A 331 1.33 -25.96 13.57
CA PRO A 331 1.39 -26.89 12.44
C PRO A 331 0.05 -26.86 11.68
N LEU A 332 0.12 -26.53 10.39
CA LEU A 332 -1.01 -26.47 9.49
C LEU A 332 -0.77 -27.45 8.36
N SER A 333 -1.75 -28.34 8.10
CA SER A 333 -1.65 -29.26 6.98
C SER A 333 -1.76 -28.52 5.63
N GLU A 334 -1.04 -29.02 4.64
CA GLU A 334 -1.12 -28.49 3.28
C GLU A 334 -2.54 -28.52 2.72
N VAL A 335 -3.30 -29.57 3.04
CA VAL A 335 -4.70 -29.72 2.64
C VAL A 335 -5.58 -28.59 3.21
N TYR A 336 -5.35 -28.18 4.47
CA TYR A 336 -6.04 -27.06 5.07
C TYR A 336 -5.67 -25.75 4.38
N LEU A 337 -4.38 -25.50 4.18
CA LEU A 337 -3.89 -24.28 3.55
C LEU A 337 -4.38 -24.16 2.09
N SER A 338 -4.28 -25.25 1.31
CA SER A 338 -4.79 -25.31 -0.06
C SER A 338 -6.29 -25.01 -0.13
N TYR A 339 -7.08 -25.46 0.83
CA TYR A 339 -8.50 -25.14 0.89
C TYR A 339 -8.73 -23.66 1.24
N VAL A 340 -8.08 -23.14 2.29
CA VAL A 340 -8.35 -21.78 2.80
C VAL A 340 -7.97 -20.71 1.78
N TYR A 341 -6.88 -20.90 1.02
CA TYR A 341 -6.45 -19.96 -0.01
C TYR A 341 -7.10 -20.20 -1.40
N SER A 342 -7.98 -21.20 -1.51
CA SER A 342 -8.65 -21.53 -2.77
C SER A 342 -9.90 -20.69 -3.05
N GLN A 343 -10.26 -20.59 -4.32
CA GLN A 343 -11.56 -20.01 -4.73
C GLN A 343 -12.76 -20.80 -4.17
N LYS A 344 -12.59 -22.08 -3.88
CA LYS A 344 -13.62 -22.91 -3.24
C LYS A 344 -13.96 -22.38 -1.85
N PHE A 345 -12.97 -22.00 -1.06
CA PHE A 345 -13.22 -21.40 0.26
C PHE A 345 -14.00 -20.09 0.14
N VAL A 346 -13.66 -19.22 -0.80
CA VAL A 346 -14.40 -17.99 -1.08
C VAL A 346 -15.88 -18.30 -1.36
N THR A 347 -16.14 -19.23 -2.27
CA THR A 347 -17.51 -19.66 -2.61
C THR A 347 -18.26 -20.27 -1.42
N ASP A 348 -17.58 -21.06 -0.59
CA ASP A 348 -18.19 -21.67 0.60
C ASP A 348 -18.49 -20.62 1.67
N VAL A 349 -17.65 -19.59 1.81
CA VAL A 349 -17.94 -18.42 2.67
C VAL A 349 -19.19 -17.71 2.16
N GLU A 350 -19.29 -17.39 0.87
CA GLU A 350 -20.44 -16.73 0.26
C GLU A 350 -21.73 -17.54 0.46
N LYS A 351 -21.70 -18.83 0.18
CA LYS A 351 -22.84 -19.72 0.42
C LYS A 351 -23.29 -19.76 1.88
N LYS A 352 -22.32 -19.75 2.80
CA LYS A 352 -22.64 -19.75 4.23
C LYS A 352 -23.23 -18.42 4.68
N LEU A 353 -22.71 -17.30 4.17
CA LEU A 353 -23.29 -15.97 4.42
C LEU A 353 -24.70 -15.86 3.87
N ALA A 354 -24.93 -16.33 2.63
CA ALA A 354 -26.24 -16.36 2.02
C ALA A 354 -27.26 -17.17 2.88
N LYS A 355 -26.84 -18.38 3.30
CA LYS A 355 -27.71 -19.23 4.14
C LYS A 355 -28.10 -18.58 5.47
N ILE A 356 -27.14 -17.88 6.12
CA ILE A 356 -27.41 -17.15 7.37
C ILE A 356 -28.33 -15.96 7.08
N TYR A 357 -28.06 -15.20 6.01
CA TYR A 357 -28.88 -14.08 5.58
C TYR A 357 -30.35 -14.51 5.32
N ASP A 358 -30.53 -15.53 4.47
CA ASP A 358 -31.86 -16.02 4.10
C ASP A 358 -32.67 -16.51 5.32
N SER A 359 -32.01 -17.21 6.25
CA SER A 359 -32.62 -17.64 7.50
C SER A 359 -33.07 -16.45 8.35
N VAL A 360 -32.24 -15.41 8.50
CA VAL A 360 -32.57 -14.23 9.31
C VAL A 360 -33.60 -13.34 8.64
N HIS A 361 -33.42 -13.08 7.34
CA HIS A 361 -34.29 -12.24 6.53
C HIS A 361 -35.72 -12.85 6.44
N GLY A 362 -35.80 -14.16 6.25
CA GLY A 362 -37.09 -14.88 6.17
C GLY A 362 -37.90 -14.73 7.45
N ILE A 363 -37.27 -14.86 8.63
CA ILE A 363 -37.95 -14.69 9.93
C ILE A 363 -38.43 -13.25 10.11
N VAL A 364 -37.54 -12.27 9.88
CA VAL A 364 -37.90 -10.84 10.02
C VAL A 364 -39.03 -10.45 9.08
N SER A 365 -39.00 -10.95 7.84
CA SER A 365 -40.05 -10.64 6.84
C SER A 365 -41.40 -11.31 7.16
N SER A 366 -41.40 -12.49 7.78
CA SER A 366 -42.63 -13.20 8.12
C SER A 366 -43.35 -12.64 9.35
N GLU A 367 -42.58 -12.15 10.34
CA GLU A 367 -43.13 -11.66 11.62
C GLU A 367 -43.45 -10.15 11.60
N CYS A 368 -43.03 -9.39 10.59
CA CYS A 368 -43.39 -7.99 10.41
C CYS A 368 -44.79 -7.85 9.79
N SER A 369 -45.81 -7.60 10.59
CA SER A 369 -47.10 -7.18 10.04
C SER A 369 -47.06 -5.72 9.61
N ASN A 370 -47.60 -5.43 8.41
CA ASN A 370 -47.73 -4.06 7.87
C ASN A 370 -48.48 -3.10 8.82
N GLU A 371 -49.42 -3.60 9.57
CA GLU A 371 -50.25 -2.84 10.51
C GLU A 371 -49.43 -2.34 11.72
N MET A 372 -48.53 -3.20 12.24
CA MET A 372 -47.64 -2.83 13.34
C MET A 372 -46.65 -1.72 12.95
N VAL A 373 -46.12 -1.82 11.73
CA VAL A 373 -45.18 -0.81 11.16
C VAL A 373 -45.86 0.52 10.92
N THR A 374 -47.02 0.53 10.28
CA THR A 374 -47.79 1.75 9.94
C THR A 374 -48.22 2.53 11.18
N ASN A 375 -48.69 1.85 12.21
CA ASN A 375 -49.13 2.49 13.45
C ASN A 375 -48.00 3.16 14.24
N VAL A 376 -46.80 2.60 14.20
CA VAL A 376 -45.63 3.19 14.89
C VAL A 376 -45.03 4.35 14.07
N LEU A 377 -45.00 4.26 12.72
CA LEU A 377 -44.57 5.36 11.82
C LEU A 377 -45.45 6.63 11.99
N THR A 378 -46.78 6.48 12.01
CA THR A 378 -47.67 7.61 12.15
C THR A 378 -47.43 8.36 13.46
N LEU A 379 -47.21 7.65 14.57
CA LEU A 379 -46.91 8.25 15.88
C LEU A 379 -45.58 9.04 15.89
N CYS A 380 -44.56 8.64 15.18
CA CYS A 380 -43.28 9.32 15.20
C CYS A 380 -43.26 10.54 14.29
N ASP A 381 -43.87 10.49 13.13
CA ASP A 381 -44.04 11.66 12.25
C ASP A 381 -44.84 12.75 12.93
N GLU A 382 -45.87 12.42 13.66
CA GLU A 382 -46.65 13.33 14.45
C GLU A 382 -45.82 13.95 15.59
N GLN A 383 -44.93 13.17 16.25
CA GLN A 383 -44.07 13.65 17.32
C GLN A 383 -43.00 14.62 16.82
N LEU A 384 -42.39 14.35 15.67
CA LEU A 384 -41.43 15.28 15.07
C LEU A 384 -42.07 16.61 14.69
N LYS A 385 -43.26 16.59 14.07
CA LYS A 385 -44.05 17.79 13.72
C LYS A 385 -44.47 18.57 14.99
N TYR A 386 -44.77 17.87 16.05
CA TYR A 386 -45.12 18.50 17.33
C TYR A 386 -43.92 19.12 18.05
N TYR A 387 -42.78 18.45 18.02
CA TYR A 387 -41.55 19.02 18.54
C TYR A 387 -41.14 20.33 17.84
N GLU A 388 -41.33 20.42 16.53
CA GLU A 388 -41.13 21.67 15.78
C GLU A 388 -42.16 22.76 16.17
N LYS A 389 -43.39 22.40 16.43
CA LYS A 389 -44.42 23.35 16.92
C LYS A 389 -44.09 23.90 18.30
N ILE A 390 -43.66 23.08 19.26
CA ILE A 390 -43.20 23.53 20.59
C ILE A 390 -41.98 24.42 20.47
N LYS A 391 -40.99 24.06 19.63
CA LYS A 391 -39.81 24.86 19.34
C LYS A 391 -40.15 26.22 18.76
N ASN A 392 -41.15 26.30 17.88
CA ASN A 392 -41.54 27.53 17.19
C ASN A 392 -42.52 28.39 18.01
N ALA A 393 -43.15 27.86 19.06
CA ALA A 393 -44.15 28.55 19.86
C ALA A 393 -43.59 29.69 20.77
N GLY A 394 -42.26 29.84 20.88
CA GLY A 394 -41.61 31.00 21.46
C GLY A 394 -42.03 31.31 22.91
N LEU A 395 -42.30 30.29 23.71
CA LEU A 395 -42.79 30.45 25.06
C LEU A 395 -41.68 30.55 26.10
N ARG A 396 -41.59 31.67 26.83
CA ARG A 396 -40.76 31.83 28.01
C ARG A 396 -41.44 31.14 29.21
N VAL A 397 -41.01 29.90 29.48
CA VAL A 397 -41.37 29.22 30.72
C VAL A 397 -40.24 29.44 31.72
N ARG A 398 -40.45 30.32 32.69
CA ARG A 398 -39.40 30.81 33.59
C ARG A 398 -38.91 29.79 34.64
N ARG A 399 -39.56 28.65 34.82
CA ARG A 399 -39.11 27.59 35.72
C ARG A 399 -39.68 26.23 35.25
N CYS A 400 -38.90 25.58 34.40
CA CYS A 400 -39.06 24.16 34.24
C CYS A 400 -37.90 23.47 34.96
N VAL A 401 -38.17 22.80 36.03
CA VAL A 401 -37.27 21.82 36.65
C VAL A 401 -37.47 20.52 35.84
N LEU A 402 -36.83 20.46 34.69
CA LEU A 402 -37.23 19.46 33.70
C LEU A 402 -36.06 18.55 33.46
N GLY A 403 -36.22 17.32 33.84
CA GLY A 403 -35.24 16.32 33.50
C GLY A 403 -35.12 16.13 31.99
N GLU A 404 -36.23 16.10 31.24
CA GLU A 404 -36.29 15.74 29.84
C GLU A 404 -36.70 16.87 28.86
N ILE A 405 -37.33 17.95 29.40
CA ILE A 405 -37.62 19.17 28.62
C ILE A 405 -36.86 20.33 29.24
N LYS A 406 -36.19 21.16 28.42
CA LYS A 406 -35.41 22.32 28.86
C LYS A 406 -35.81 23.56 28.06
N GLU A 407 -35.65 24.72 28.69
CA GLU A 407 -35.84 26.02 28.08
C GLU A 407 -34.49 26.52 27.49
N LYS A 408 -34.56 27.02 26.24
CA LYS A 408 -33.44 27.72 25.63
C LYS A 408 -33.37 29.17 26.08
N PRO A 409 -32.22 29.86 25.96
CA PRO A 409 -32.06 31.28 26.27
C PRO A 409 -33.05 32.19 25.52
N ASP A 410 -33.51 31.78 24.34
CA ASP A 410 -34.48 32.47 23.50
C ASP A 410 -35.97 32.19 23.88
N GLY A 411 -36.19 31.37 24.93
CA GLY A 411 -37.51 31.01 25.46
C GLY A 411 -38.17 29.81 24.79
N GLY A 412 -37.51 29.13 23.84
CA GLY A 412 -38.01 27.90 23.22
C GLY A 412 -37.76 26.67 24.09
N LEU A 413 -38.71 25.69 24.05
CA LEU A 413 -38.56 24.40 24.70
C LEU A 413 -37.82 23.41 23.80
N TYR A 414 -37.09 22.47 24.40
CA TYR A 414 -36.50 21.36 23.66
C TYR A 414 -36.35 20.12 24.54
N TYR A 415 -36.40 18.97 23.92
CA TYR A 415 -36.14 17.70 24.61
C TYR A 415 -34.66 17.51 24.91
N THR A 416 -34.37 16.88 26.07
CA THR A 416 -33.02 16.51 26.43
C THR A 416 -32.41 15.55 25.41
N LYS A 417 -31.11 15.36 25.50
CA LYS A 417 -30.40 14.39 24.66
C LYS A 417 -30.97 12.98 24.80
N GLN A 418 -31.40 12.60 26.01
CA GLN A 418 -31.91 11.26 26.28
C GLN A 418 -33.26 11.04 25.57
N MET A 419 -34.18 12.01 25.66
CA MET A 419 -35.47 11.94 24.98
C MET A 419 -35.33 11.91 23.45
N ARG A 420 -34.41 12.72 22.90
CA ARG A 420 -34.09 12.68 21.47
C ARG A 420 -33.52 11.33 21.06
N THR A 421 -32.63 10.77 21.89
CA THR A 421 -32.09 9.42 21.64
C THR A 421 -33.17 8.36 21.64
N LEU A 422 -34.14 8.44 22.56
CA LEU A 422 -35.27 7.53 22.57
C LEU A 422 -36.10 7.60 21.30
N PHE A 423 -36.46 8.83 20.85
CA PHE A 423 -37.18 9.01 19.59
C PHE A 423 -36.43 8.48 18.38
N ASN A 424 -35.12 8.75 18.31
CA ASN A 424 -34.27 8.23 17.24
C ASN A 424 -34.24 6.68 17.26
N CYS A 425 -34.14 6.07 18.46
CA CYS A 425 -34.18 4.61 18.57
C CYS A 425 -35.54 4.03 18.12
N VAL A 426 -36.64 4.69 18.43
CA VAL A 426 -37.96 4.26 17.96
C VAL A 426 -38.05 4.39 16.44
N LEU A 427 -37.54 5.49 15.85
CA LEU A 427 -37.50 5.67 14.40
C LEU A 427 -36.62 4.62 13.70
N GLU A 428 -35.44 4.31 14.24
CA GLU A 428 -34.57 3.27 13.70
C GLU A 428 -35.20 1.87 13.73
N VAL A 429 -35.92 1.54 14.80
CA VAL A 429 -36.68 0.27 14.88
C VAL A 429 -37.72 0.22 13.78
N GLN A 430 -38.45 1.30 13.56
CA GLN A 430 -39.49 1.39 12.53
C GLN A 430 -38.92 1.34 11.14
N GLU A 431 -37.83 2.11 10.88
CA GLU A 431 -37.14 2.11 9.59
C GLU A 431 -36.70 0.70 9.22
N PHE A 432 -36.10 -0.04 10.17
CA PHE A 432 -35.74 -1.44 9.96
C PHE A 432 -36.90 -2.32 9.59
N LEU A 433 -38.02 -2.22 10.34
CA LEU A 433 -39.22 -3.01 10.10
C LEU A 433 -39.89 -2.68 8.74
N THR A 434 -39.88 -1.39 8.36
CA THR A 434 -40.46 -0.94 7.09
C THR A 434 -39.63 -1.31 5.88
N ILE A 435 -38.30 -1.06 5.96
CA ILE A 435 -37.36 -1.29 4.87
C ILE A 435 -37.22 -2.79 4.58
N ASN A 436 -37.24 -3.61 5.62
CA ASN A 436 -37.04 -5.05 5.47
C ASN A 436 -38.09 -5.74 4.58
N SER A 437 -39.27 -5.12 4.36
CA SER A 437 -40.35 -5.70 3.54
C SER A 437 -40.29 -5.29 2.06
N SER A 438 -39.60 -4.21 1.67
CA SER A 438 -39.73 -3.63 0.32
C SER A 438 -38.44 -3.09 -0.32
N ASP A 439 -37.36 -2.92 0.42
CA ASP A 439 -36.15 -2.24 -0.09
C ASP A 439 -35.14 -3.22 -0.68
N GLU A 440 -34.78 -3.05 -1.97
CA GLU A 440 -33.74 -3.86 -2.63
C GLU A 440 -32.36 -3.77 -1.97
N ARG A 441 -32.04 -2.66 -1.26
CA ARG A 441 -30.81 -2.51 -0.52
C ARG A 441 -30.65 -3.54 0.59
N MET A 442 -31.76 -4.05 1.14
CA MET A 442 -31.77 -5.12 2.15
C MET A 442 -31.27 -6.45 1.60
N LYS A 443 -31.15 -6.59 0.27
CA LYS A 443 -30.49 -7.75 -0.36
C LYS A 443 -28.98 -7.70 -0.19
N SER A 444 -28.39 -6.55 0.13
CA SER A 444 -26.98 -6.40 0.49
C SER A 444 -26.76 -6.90 1.92
N TYR A 445 -25.87 -7.88 2.09
CA TYR A 445 -25.52 -8.42 3.41
C TYR A 445 -25.07 -7.34 4.38
N PHE A 446 -24.22 -6.43 3.91
CA PHE A 446 -23.70 -5.33 4.72
C PHE A 446 -24.80 -4.40 5.21
N TYR A 447 -25.67 -3.96 4.30
CA TYR A 447 -26.78 -3.06 4.65
C TYR A 447 -27.72 -3.73 5.63
N PHE A 448 -28.10 -4.98 5.35
CA PHE A 448 -28.98 -5.77 6.22
C PHE A 448 -28.40 -5.95 7.63
N TYR A 449 -27.14 -6.41 7.75
CA TYR A 449 -26.53 -6.60 9.06
C TYR A 449 -26.27 -5.28 9.79
N LYS A 450 -25.96 -4.20 9.08
CA LYS A 450 -25.82 -2.87 9.66
C LYS A 450 -27.14 -2.39 10.24
N GLN A 451 -28.24 -2.54 9.52
CA GLN A 451 -29.56 -2.17 9.97
C GLN A 451 -30.03 -3.07 11.14
N LEU A 452 -29.78 -4.37 11.06
CA LEU A 452 -30.05 -5.31 12.14
C LEU A 452 -29.33 -4.97 13.44
N LEU A 453 -28.06 -4.55 13.35
CA LEU A 453 -27.29 -4.08 14.52
C LEU A 453 -27.86 -2.79 15.11
N SER A 454 -28.23 -1.84 14.28
CA SER A 454 -28.88 -0.59 14.71
C SER A 454 -30.20 -0.89 15.41
N PHE A 455 -31.03 -1.74 14.80
CA PHE A 455 -32.29 -2.24 15.39
C PHE A 455 -32.09 -2.84 16.79
N TYR A 456 -31.15 -3.79 16.96
CA TYR A 456 -30.92 -4.39 18.27
C TYR A 456 -30.38 -3.40 19.31
N LYS A 457 -29.50 -2.48 18.89
CA LYS A 457 -28.99 -1.42 19.76
C LYS A 457 -30.11 -0.51 20.23
N SER A 458 -30.98 -0.14 19.34
CA SER A 458 -32.15 0.70 19.62
C SER A 458 -33.15 0.01 20.55
N ILE A 459 -33.48 -1.27 20.31
CA ILE A 459 -34.32 -2.05 21.22
C ILE A 459 -33.72 -2.18 22.63
N LYS A 460 -32.40 -2.41 22.72
CA LYS A 460 -31.70 -2.50 24.00
C LYS A 460 -31.77 -1.17 24.77
N PHE A 461 -31.65 -0.04 24.08
CA PHE A 461 -31.80 1.30 24.66
C PHE A 461 -33.26 1.52 25.13
N ILE A 462 -34.27 1.22 24.28
CA ILE A 462 -35.70 1.36 24.62
C ILE A 462 -36.03 0.50 25.85
N ARG A 463 -35.61 -0.76 25.90
CA ARG A 463 -35.85 -1.64 27.08
C ARG A 463 -35.23 -1.11 28.36
N ARG A 464 -34.03 -0.52 28.29
CA ARG A 464 -33.34 -0.07 29.50
C ARG A 464 -33.85 1.26 30.02
N TYR A 465 -34.19 2.15 29.12
CA TYR A 465 -34.42 3.56 29.44
C TYR A 465 -35.81 4.06 29.01
N GLY A 466 -36.48 3.40 28.07
CA GLY A 466 -37.69 3.90 27.39
C GLY A 466 -38.82 4.21 28.37
N GLU A 467 -39.18 3.26 29.22
CA GLU A 467 -40.22 3.45 30.23
C GLU A 467 -39.90 4.60 31.17
N LYS A 468 -38.69 4.59 31.72
CA LYS A 468 -38.23 5.65 32.64
C LYS A 468 -38.21 7.02 31.98
N ILE A 469 -37.75 7.13 30.75
CA ILE A 469 -37.69 8.40 30.00
C ILE A 469 -39.11 8.90 29.71
N CYS A 470 -40.02 8.01 29.27
CA CYS A 470 -41.40 8.39 29.01
C CYS A 470 -42.11 8.85 30.28
N LEU A 471 -42.00 8.12 31.39
CA LEU A 471 -42.62 8.51 32.67
C LEU A 471 -42.06 9.86 33.17
N THR A 472 -40.72 10.05 33.11
CA THR A 472 -40.11 11.35 33.46
C THR A 472 -40.63 12.47 32.57
N ALA A 473 -40.75 12.25 31.26
CA ALA A 473 -41.28 13.26 30.34
C ALA A 473 -42.75 13.59 30.61
N ILE A 474 -43.58 12.60 30.98
CA ILE A 474 -44.97 12.78 31.37
C ILE A 474 -45.03 13.63 32.64
N ASP A 475 -44.22 13.31 33.66
CA ASP A 475 -44.22 14.06 34.92
C ASP A 475 -43.76 15.53 34.72
N ASP A 476 -42.73 15.74 33.91
CA ASP A 476 -42.26 17.07 33.54
C ASP A 476 -43.30 17.89 32.76
N LEU A 477 -44.00 17.26 31.83
CA LEU A 477 -45.10 17.89 31.11
C LEU A 477 -46.30 18.22 31.99
N LYS A 478 -46.65 17.34 32.96
CA LYS A 478 -47.69 17.62 33.98
C LYS A 478 -47.30 18.83 34.84
N ALA A 479 -46.06 18.88 35.32
CA ALA A 479 -45.54 20.02 36.05
C ALA A 479 -45.59 21.33 35.27
N LEU A 480 -45.28 21.29 33.95
CA LEU A 480 -45.43 22.43 33.04
C LEU A 480 -46.90 22.84 32.90
N GLY A 481 -47.83 21.86 32.79
CA GLY A 481 -49.25 22.14 32.77
C GLY A 481 -49.75 22.92 33.99
N GLU A 482 -49.30 22.52 35.20
CA GLU A 482 -49.62 23.23 36.46
C GLU A 482 -49.07 24.65 36.48
N VAL A 483 -47.87 24.88 35.98
CA VAL A 483 -47.30 26.24 35.88
C VAL A 483 -48.14 27.11 34.93
N LEU A 484 -48.55 26.58 33.79
CA LEU A 484 -49.38 27.27 32.83
C LEU A 484 -50.78 27.60 33.42
N ASP A 485 -51.37 26.67 34.20
CA ASP A 485 -52.63 26.91 34.91
C ASP A 485 -52.55 28.08 35.87
N LYS A 486 -51.47 28.14 36.64
CA LYS A 486 -51.20 29.24 37.56
C LYS A 486 -51.02 30.54 36.81
N GLU A 487 -50.23 30.58 35.73
CA GLU A 487 -50.08 31.77 34.90
C GLU A 487 -51.40 32.23 34.29
N ILE A 488 -52.21 31.30 33.77
CA ILE A 488 -53.52 31.63 33.24
C ILE A 488 -54.42 32.20 34.33
N TYR A 489 -54.44 31.59 35.53
CA TYR A 489 -55.19 32.06 36.65
C TYR A 489 -54.78 33.51 37.06
N ASP A 490 -53.46 33.76 37.18
CA ASP A 490 -52.95 35.07 37.53
C ASP A 490 -53.24 36.10 36.46
N LEU A 491 -53.16 35.82 35.19
CA LEU A 491 -53.56 36.70 34.08
C LEU A 491 -55.08 37.00 34.08
N LYS A 492 -55.89 36.05 34.40
CA LYS A 492 -57.36 36.22 34.50
C LYS A 492 -57.80 37.12 35.67
N ARG A 493 -56.96 37.29 36.66
CA ARG A 493 -57.22 38.22 37.78
C ARG A 493 -57.22 39.71 37.35
N TYR A 494 -56.51 40.06 36.26
CA TYR A 494 -56.45 41.41 35.77
C TYR A 494 -57.56 41.62 34.75
N LYS A 495 -58.60 42.39 35.20
CA LYS A 495 -59.75 42.73 34.40
C LYS A 495 -59.84 44.25 34.21
N ILE A 496 -60.30 44.70 33.07
CA ILE A 496 -60.65 46.12 32.80
C ILE A 496 -62.10 46.19 32.33
N ASN A 497 -62.75 47.31 32.65
CA ASN A 497 -64.10 47.60 32.18
C ASN A 497 -64.01 48.44 30.91
N VAL A 498 -64.45 47.90 29.77
CA VAL A 498 -64.51 48.58 28.48
C VAL A 498 -65.99 48.63 28.01
N GLY A 499 -66.56 49.89 28.03
CA GLY A 499 -67.90 50.06 27.57
C GLY A 499 -69.04 49.38 28.38
N GLY A 500 -68.80 49.17 29.70
CA GLY A 500 -69.74 48.48 30.61
C GLY A 500 -69.63 46.95 30.69
N GLN A 501 -68.65 46.35 29.95
CA GLN A 501 -68.37 44.91 30.05
C GLN A 501 -66.96 44.64 30.61
N GLU A 502 -66.91 43.74 31.56
CA GLU A 502 -65.64 43.26 32.08
C GLU A 502 -64.91 42.39 31.03
N THR A 503 -63.72 42.80 30.65
CA THR A 503 -62.83 42.00 29.78
C THR A 503 -61.48 41.78 30.46
N TYR A 504 -60.75 40.77 30.06
CA TYR A 504 -59.40 40.56 30.59
C TYR A 504 -58.40 41.58 30.03
N THR A 505 -57.52 42.07 30.90
CA THR A 505 -56.48 43.04 30.54
C THR A 505 -55.52 42.49 29.50
N TYR A 506 -55.31 41.17 29.46
CA TYR A 506 -54.32 40.48 28.62
C TYR A 506 -54.96 39.29 27.87
N PRO A 507 -56.00 39.48 27.02
CA PRO A 507 -56.72 38.38 26.36
C PRO A 507 -55.78 37.50 25.50
N ASP A 508 -54.93 38.15 24.67
CA ASP A 508 -54.03 37.45 23.77
C ASP A 508 -52.96 36.54 24.53
N ARG A 509 -52.56 37.05 25.72
CA ARG A 509 -51.63 36.29 26.56
C ARG A 509 -52.35 35.08 27.17
N ILE A 510 -53.60 35.23 27.56
CA ILE A 510 -54.41 34.12 28.13
C ILE A 510 -54.63 33.06 27.03
N GLU A 511 -55.06 33.52 25.85
CA GLU A 511 -55.28 32.59 24.70
C GLU A 511 -54.00 31.81 24.37
N LYS A 512 -52.89 32.53 24.28
CA LYS A 512 -51.59 31.91 23.99
C LYS A 512 -51.22 30.83 25.04
N ARG A 513 -51.46 31.12 26.36
CA ARG A 513 -51.18 30.15 27.41
C ARG A 513 -52.13 28.94 27.37
N GLN A 514 -53.40 29.18 27.05
CA GLN A 514 -54.38 28.10 26.90
C GLN A 514 -54.04 27.19 25.74
N THR A 515 -53.64 27.76 24.59
CA THR A 515 -53.18 27.01 23.43
C THR A 515 -51.96 26.15 23.78
N THR A 516 -50.97 26.70 24.50
CA THR A 516 -49.80 25.94 24.94
C THR A 516 -50.16 24.81 25.88
N LYS A 517 -51.12 25.08 26.83
CA LYS A 517 -51.56 24.02 27.74
C LYS A 517 -52.26 22.88 26.99
N ALA A 518 -53.10 23.20 26.01
CA ALA A 518 -53.73 22.19 25.15
C ALA A 518 -52.66 21.34 24.42
N GLU A 519 -51.61 21.99 23.93
CA GLU A 519 -50.51 21.32 23.29
C GLU A 519 -49.71 20.41 24.24
N VAL A 520 -49.49 20.81 25.49
CA VAL A 520 -48.84 20.01 26.53
C VAL A 520 -49.69 18.76 26.83
N VAL A 521 -50.99 18.90 26.98
CA VAL A 521 -51.90 17.76 27.22
C VAL A 521 -51.83 16.78 26.05
N ALA A 522 -51.94 17.23 24.81
CA ALA A 522 -51.82 16.40 23.62
C ALA A 522 -50.47 15.68 23.54
N THR A 523 -49.38 16.30 24.06
CA THR A 523 -48.07 15.65 24.12
C THR A 523 -48.02 14.55 25.15
N ILE A 524 -48.63 14.73 26.33
CA ILE A 524 -48.74 13.69 27.36
C ILE A 524 -49.43 12.46 26.78
N GLU A 525 -50.58 12.62 26.15
CA GLU A 525 -51.32 11.54 25.54
C GLU A 525 -50.49 10.77 24.50
N ARG A 526 -49.67 11.48 23.72
CA ARG A 526 -48.80 10.87 22.73
C ARG A 526 -47.67 10.08 23.37
N VAL A 527 -47.01 10.61 24.40
CA VAL A 527 -45.92 9.90 25.11
C VAL A 527 -46.51 8.66 25.83
N GLU A 528 -47.70 8.75 26.41
CA GLU A 528 -48.43 7.61 26.99
C GLU A 528 -48.73 6.54 25.94
N ASN A 529 -49.12 6.96 24.74
CA ASN A 529 -49.33 6.04 23.62
C ASN A 529 -48.05 5.34 23.14
N ILE A 530 -46.90 6.07 23.08
CA ILE A 530 -45.61 5.47 22.79
C ILE A 530 -45.24 4.43 23.86
N LEU A 531 -45.44 4.77 25.13
CA LEU A 531 -45.15 3.85 26.23
C LEU A 531 -45.97 2.55 26.12
N SER A 532 -47.27 2.64 25.77
CA SER A 532 -48.12 1.46 25.58
C SER A 532 -47.67 0.55 24.42
N ARG A 533 -46.99 1.14 23.39
CA ARG A 533 -46.50 0.39 22.23
C ARG A 533 -45.15 -0.32 22.44
N PHE A 534 -44.37 0.07 23.46
CA PHE A 534 -43.12 -0.63 23.77
C PHE A 534 -43.30 -2.11 24.03
N THR A 535 -44.40 -2.52 24.63
CA THR A 535 -44.70 -3.94 24.87
C THR A 535 -44.70 -4.73 23.56
N ALA A 536 -45.37 -4.26 22.52
CA ALA A 536 -45.41 -4.93 21.22
C ALA A 536 -44.01 -5.01 20.54
N ILE A 537 -43.23 -3.94 20.67
CA ILE A 537 -41.83 -3.94 20.14
C ILE A 537 -40.97 -4.94 20.91
N PHE A 538 -41.16 -5.10 22.20
CA PHE A 538 -40.43 -6.08 23.02
C PHE A 538 -40.83 -7.50 22.70
N GLU A 539 -42.12 -7.77 22.54
CA GLU A 539 -42.61 -9.09 22.13
C GLU A 539 -42.01 -9.50 20.78
N PHE A 540 -42.06 -8.61 19.80
CA PHE A 540 -41.40 -8.84 18.50
C PHE A 540 -39.87 -9.06 18.63
N ALA A 541 -39.18 -8.26 19.45
CA ALA A 541 -37.78 -8.46 19.70
C ALA A 541 -37.47 -9.78 20.38
N ASP A 542 -38.35 -10.29 21.21
CA ASP A 542 -38.20 -11.57 21.89
C ASP A 542 -38.41 -12.75 20.95
N ILE A 543 -39.39 -12.66 20.04
CA ILE A 543 -39.58 -13.64 18.95
C ILE A 543 -38.30 -13.72 18.10
N ILE A 544 -37.78 -12.58 17.63
CA ILE A 544 -36.56 -12.52 16.84
C ILE A 544 -35.37 -13.11 17.62
N ARG A 545 -35.28 -12.88 18.92
CA ARG A 545 -34.20 -13.42 19.77
C ARG A 545 -34.32 -14.91 20.05
N GLY A 546 -35.49 -15.48 19.98
CA GLY A 546 -35.73 -16.90 20.21
C GLY A 546 -35.12 -17.82 19.14
N GLU A 547 -34.82 -17.30 17.97
CA GLU A 547 -34.46 -18.08 16.79
C GLU A 547 -32.96 -18.10 16.50
N GLY A 548 -32.28 -19.20 16.76
CA GLY A 548 -30.96 -19.62 16.30
C GLY A 548 -29.88 -18.55 16.10
N TYR A 549 -29.63 -18.16 14.87
CA TYR A 549 -28.64 -17.13 14.52
C TYR A 549 -29.01 -15.73 15.01
N LEU A 550 -30.29 -15.40 15.08
CA LEU A 550 -30.77 -14.10 15.52
C LEU A 550 -30.43 -13.82 16.98
N VAL A 551 -30.52 -14.84 17.86
CA VAL A 551 -30.11 -14.71 19.28
C VAL A 551 -28.64 -14.27 19.38
N GLN A 552 -27.78 -14.81 18.51
CA GLN A 552 -26.36 -14.56 18.59
C GLN A 552 -25.98 -13.23 17.97
N ILE A 553 -26.57 -12.85 16.85
CA ILE A 553 -26.39 -11.54 16.21
C ILE A 553 -26.97 -10.44 17.11
N GLY A 554 -28.09 -10.68 17.75
CA GLY A 554 -28.70 -9.75 18.72
C GLY A 554 -27.85 -9.48 19.98
N LYS A 555 -26.84 -10.30 20.24
CA LYS A 555 -25.86 -10.06 21.31
C LYS A 555 -24.67 -9.21 20.84
N CYS A 556 -24.53 -8.99 19.53
CA CYS A 556 -23.46 -8.17 19.00
C CYS A 556 -23.75 -6.69 19.30
N GLU A 557 -22.77 -5.99 19.82
CA GLU A 557 -22.90 -4.57 20.14
C GLU A 557 -22.21 -3.67 19.10
N ASN A 558 -21.30 -4.25 18.32
CA ASN A 558 -20.46 -3.53 17.36
C ASN A 558 -19.96 -4.47 16.25
N THR A 559 -19.20 -3.90 15.31
CA THR A 559 -18.56 -4.60 14.19
C THR A 559 -17.66 -5.76 14.63
N VAL A 560 -16.95 -5.59 15.75
CA VAL A 560 -16.04 -6.62 16.29
C VAL A 560 -16.82 -7.88 16.71
N ASP A 561 -17.95 -7.69 17.32
CA ASP A 561 -18.78 -8.82 17.75
C ASP A 561 -19.40 -9.57 16.56
N VAL A 562 -19.80 -8.85 15.52
CA VAL A 562 -20.24 -9.45 14.24
C VAL A 562 -19.10 -10.23 13.60
N ALA A 563 -17.91 -9.64 13.52
CA ALA A 563 -16.73 -10.31 13.00
C ALA A 563 -16.42 -11.60 13.76
N ARG A 564 -16.47 -11.57 15.11
CA ARG A 564 -16.27 -12.74 15.97
C ARG A 564 -17.34 -13.81 15.78
N PHE A 565 -18.60 -13.40 15.58
CA PHE A 565 -19.68 -14.33 15.30
C PHE A 565 -19.42 -15.09 13.99
N PHE A 566 -19.17 -14.41 12.89
CA PHE A 566 -18.93 -15.04 11.59
C PHE A 566 -17.62 -15.85 11.58
N PHE A 567 -16.57 -15.36 12.24
CA PHE A 567 -15.33 -16.11 12.41
C PHE A 567 -15.58 -17.47 13.08
N ARG A 568 -16.39 -17.51 14.15
CA ARG A 568 -16.76 -18.75 14.82
C ARG A 568 -17.59 -19.67 13.92
N GLU A 569 -18.59 -19.11 13.22
CA GLU A 569 -19.51 -19.88 12.40
C GLU A 569 -18.90 -20.42 11.11
N ILE A 570 -17.85 -19.80 10.60
CA ILE A 570 -17.19 -20.17 9.36
C ILE A 570 -15.79 -20.74 9.64
N VAL A 571 -14.86 -19.91 10.09
CA VAL A 571 -13.43 -20.27 10.17
C VAL A 571 -13.18 -21.37 11.20
N LYS A 572 -13.71 -21.24 12.43
CA LYS A 572 -13.52 -22.27 13.46
C LYS A 572 -14.13 -23.62 13.07
N LYS A 573 -15.24 -23.62 12.33
CA LYS A 573 -15.85 -24.87 11.82
C LYS A 573 -14.98 -25.50 10.73
N VAL A 574 -14.37 -24.71 9.87
CA VAL A 574 -13.42 -25.17 8.87
C VAL A 574 -12.17 -25.73 9.55
N LYS A 575 -11.55 -25.00 10.48
CA LYS A 575 -10.42 -25.49 11.27
C LYS A 575 -10.70 -26.83 11.92
N SER A 576 -11.86 -26.98 12.56
CA SER A 576 -12.27 -28.27 13.18
C SER A 576 -12.41 -29.40 12.15
N ARG A 577 -12.91 -29.12 10.95
CA ARG A 577 -13.03 -30.11 9.86
C ARG A 577 -11.68 -30.65 9.41
N TYR A 578 -10.65 -29.81 9.40
CA TYR A 578 -9.28 -30.15 8.99
C TYR A 578 -8.35 -30.49 10.17
N GLY A 579 -8.88 -30.66 11.39
CA GLY A 579 -8.12 -31.02 12.57
C GLY A 579 -7.21 -29.91 13.11
N VAL A 580 -7.41 -28.64 12.68
CA VAL A 580 -6.62 -27.49 13.13
C VAL A 580 -7.15 -26.99 14.47
N SER A 581 -6.25 -26.71 15.40
CA SER A 581 -6.62 -26.22 16.73
C SER A 581 -7.36 -24.88 16.70
N ASN A 582 -8.45 -24.80 17.45
CA ASN A 582 -9.24 -23.58 17.65
C ASN A 582 -8.82 -22.76 18.89
N LYS A 583 -7.82 -23.25 19.67
CA LYS A 583 -7.38 -22.60 20.92
C LYS A 583 -6.61 -21.31 20.68
N LYS A 584 -5.88 -21.23 19.58
CA LYS A 584 -5.09 -20.07 19.17
C LYS A 584 -5.42 -19.68 17.74
N LEU A 585 -5.12 -18.44 17.38
CA LEU A 585 -5.16 -17.96 16.00
C LEU A 585 -3.97 -18.51 15.22
N CYS A 586 -4.14 -18.80 13.93
CA CYS A 586 -3.09 -19.22 13.03
C CYS A 586 -2.85 -18.16 11.92
N LYS A 587 -1.79 -18.32 11.15
CA LYS A 587 -1.36 -17.35 10.13
C LYS A 587 -2.42 -17.04 9.05
N SER A 588 -3.35 -17.95 8.76
CA SER A 588 -4.42 -17.73 7.77
C SER A 588 -5.67 -17.05 8.33
N ASP A 589 -5.80 -16.92 9.66
CA ASP A 589 -7.01 -16.37 10.28
C ASP A 589 -7.24 -14.87 9.95
N PRO A 590 -6.22 -13.99 9.89
CA PRO A 590 -6.42 -12.59 9.47
C PRO A 590 -6.99 -12.48 8.07
N TYR A 591 -6.42 -13.19 7.11
CA TYR A 591 -6.91 -13.26 5.74
C TYR A 591 -8.38 -13.73 5.71
N ALA A 592 -8.69 -14.86 6.36
CA ALA A 592 -10.04 -15.43 6.36
C ALA A 592 -11.08 -14.48 6.95
N LEU A 593 -10.70 -13.70 7.97
CA LEU A 593 -11.59 -12.73 8.57
C LEU A 593 -11.76 -11.49 7.68
N CYS A 594 -10.68 -10.97 7.06
CA CYS A 594 -10.78 -9.91 6.07
C CYS A 594 -11.67 -10.32 4.88
N LEU A 595 -11.56 -11.56 4.40
CA LEU A 595 -12.44 -12.11 3.37
C LEU A 595 -13.91 -12.07 3.80
N ILE A 596 -14.21 -12.54 5.01
CA ILE A 596 -15.59 -12.52 5.53
C ILE A 596 -16.11 -11.09 5.62
N LEU A 597 -15.33 -10.15 6.17
CA LEU A 597 -15.75 -8.75 6.31
C LEU A 597 -15.94 -8.08 4.94
N SER A 598 -15.07 -8.37 3.96
CA SER A 598 -15.21 -7.85 2.60
C SER A 598 -16.47 -8.38 1.92
N LYS A 599 -16.80 -9.67 2.11
CA LYS A 599 -18.02 -10.29 1.56
C LYS A 599 -19.29 -9.81 2.26
N LEU A 600 -19.18 -9.41 3.52
CA LEU A 600 -20.27 -8.71 4.22
C LEU A 600 -20.40 -7.25 3.79
N GLY A 601 -19.46 -6.70 3.02
CA GLY A 601 -19.48 -5.33 2.52
C GLY A 601 -18.98 -4.28 3.51
N PHE A 602 -18.20 -4.67 4.53
CA PHE A 602 -17.57 -3.71 5.44
C PHE A 602 -16.52 -2.87 4.72
N THR A 603 -16.55 -1.57 4.95
CA THR A 603 -15.49 -0.68 4.47
C THR A 603 -14.28 -0.85 5.37
N LEU A 604 -13.25 -1.52 4.86
CA LEU A 604 -11.98 -1.69 5.56
C LEU A 604 -11.04 -0.51 5.26
N SER A 605 -10.20 -0.14 6.23
CA SER A 605 -9.25 0.98 6.12
C SER A 605 -7.89 0.61 6.71
N PRO A 606 -6.77 1.22 6.25
CA PRO A 606 -6.69 2.35 5.33
C PRO A 606 -6.84 1.94 3.86
N LYS A 607 -7.26 2.91 3.01
CA LYS A 607 -7.30 2.82 1.55
C LYS A 607 -6.13 3.57 0.94
N TYR A 608 -5.64 3.07 -0.18
CA TYR A 608 -4.53 3.68 -0.92
C TYR A 608 -4.96 3.92 -2.37
N SER A 609 -4.36 4.92 -3.02
CA SER A 609 -4.63 5.26 -4.43
C SER A 609 -3.71 4.53 -5.39
N PHE A 610 -2.56 4.07 -4.91
CA PHE A 610 -1.59 3.29 -5.67
C PHE A 610 -1.16 2.09 -4.84
N VAL A 611 -1.22 0.91 -5.43
CA VAL A 611 -0.81 -0.34 -4.80
C VAL A 611 0.22 -1.03 -5.69
N PHE A 612 1.42 -1.16 -5.17
CA PHE A 612 2.50 -1.91 -5.79
C PHE A 612 2.64 -3.26 -5.09
N VAL A 613 2.72 -4.32 -5.88
CA VAL A 613 2.81 -5.69 -5.34
C VAL A 613 4.06 -6.35 -5.89
N ASP A 614 5.03 -6.62 -5.02
CA ASP A 614 6.23 -7.38 -5.39
C ASP A 614 6.06 -8.87 -5.07
N GLU A 615 6.74 -9.74 -5.80
CA GLU A 615 6.64 -11.21 -5.71
C GLU A 615 5.18 -11.71 -5.73
N ALA A 616 4.37 -11.09 -6.57
CA ALA A 616 2.91 -11.29 -6.61
C ALA A 616 2.48 -12.74 -6.90
N GLN A 617 3.36 -13.58 -7.47
CA GLN A 617 3.08 -15.00 -7.68
C GLN A 617 2.83 -15.77 -6.37
N ASP A 618 3.22 -15.22 -5.20
CA ASP A 618 3.01 -15.84 -3.90
C ASP A 618 1.66 -15.50 -3.26
N ILE A 619 0.87 -14.62 -3.90
CA ILE A 619 -0.42 -14.16 -3.42
C ILE A 619 -1.52 -14.92 -4.15
N SER A 620 -2.48 -15.50 -3.41
CA SER A 620 -3.61 -16.18 -4.04
C SER A 620 -4.59 -15.18 -4.69
N PRO A 621 -5.34 -15.59 -5.74
CA PRO A 621 -6.38 -14.74 -6.34
C PRO A 621 -7.42 -14.25 -5.33
N ALA A 622 -7.72 -15.05 -4.31
CA ALA A 622 -8.65 -14.70 -3.25
C ALA A 622 -8.12 -13.57 -2.36
N GLU A 623 -6.84 -13.60 -2.01
CA GLU A 623 -6.17 -12.51 -1.26
C GLU A 623 -6.07 -11.25 -2.08
N TYR A 624 -5.75 -11.37 -3.36
CA TYR A 624 -5.72 -10.25 -4.29
C TYR A 624 -7.09 -9.59 -4.42
N SER A 625 -8.17 -10.36 -4.42
CA SER A 625 -9.54 -9.83 -4.45
C SER A 625 -9.87 -8.97 -3.23
N ILE A 626 -9.30 -9.26 -2.05
CA ILE A 626 -9.44 -8.43 -0.86
C ILE A 626 -8.65 -7.13 -1.01
N LEU A 627 -7.41 -7.20 -1.50
CA LEU A 627 -6.63 -5.99 -1.80
C LEU A 627 -7.39 -5.05 -2.73
N LYS A 628 -7.99 -5.59 -3.79
CA LYS A 628 -8.79 -4.83 -4.76
C LYS A 628 -10.08 -4.29 -4.15
N TYR A 629 -10.74 -5.07 -3.31
CA TYR A 629 -11.95 -4.63 -2.61
C TYR A 629 -11.68 -3.45 -1.66
N VAL A 630 -10.60 -3.53 -0.89
CA VAL A 630 -10.24 -2.46 0.07
C VAL A 630 -9.81 -1.20 -0.67
N ASN A 631 -9.06 -1.35 -1.76
CA ASN A 631 -8.50 -0.26 -2.56
C ASN A 631 -9.21 -0.19 -3.92
N ASP A 632 -10.53 -0.04 -3.91
CA ASP A 632 -11.43 -0.13 -5.05
C ASP A 632 -11.15 0.87 -6.20
N ASN A 633 -10.54 2.00 -5.88
CA ASN A 633 -10.14 3.04 -6.83
C ASN A 633 -8.61 3.15 -7.02
N ALA A 634 -7.85 2.19 -6.52
CA ALA A 634 -6.40 2.22 -6.65
C ALA A 634 -5.93 1.76 -8.03
N CYS A 635 -4.81 2.32 -8.45
CA CYS A 635 -4.02 1.82 -9.57
C CYS A 635 -3.08 0.71 -9.07
N PHE A 636 -3.16 -0.47 -9.68
CA PHE A 636 -2.35 -1.64 -9.32
C PHE A 636 -1.20 -1.83 -10.28
N ASN A 637 0.01 -1.86 -9.76
CA ASN A 637 1.21 -2.27 -10.49
C ASN A 637 1.78 -3.54 -9.84
N VAL A 638 1.76 -4.64 -10.58
CA VAL A 638 2.01 -5.99 -10.07
C VAL A 638 3.31 -6.53 -10.67
N PHE A 639 4.21 -7.00 -9.82
CA PHE A 639 5.53 -7.52 -10.22
C PHE A 639 5.69 -8.95 -9.71
N GLY A 640 6.09 -9.87 -10.58
CA GLY A 640 6.26 -11.25 -10.17
C GLY A 640 6.93 -12.15 -11.21
N ASP A 641 7.08 -13.41 -10.84
CA ASP A 641 7.62 -14.46 -11.69
C ASP A 641 6.90 -15.78 -11.39
N LEU A 642 5.98 -16.19 -12.26
CA LEU A 642 5.19 -17.42 -12.07
C LEU A 642 6.07 -18.66 -11.83
N LYS A 643 7.27 -18.69 -12.41
CA LYS A 643 8.22 -19.79 -12.23
C LYS A 643 8.89 -19.81 -10.85
N GLN A 644 8.75 -18.72 -10.06
CA GLN A 644 9.21 -18.66 -8.68
C GLN A 644 8.12 -18.98 -7.64
N ASN A 645 6.94 -19.43 -8.07
CA ASN A 645 5.94 -19.95 -7.13
C ASN A 645 6.28 -21.38 -6.75
N ILE A 646 6.54 -21.60 -5.46
CA ILE A 646 6.85 -22.93 -4.88
C ILE A 646 5.91 -23.30 -3.73
N THR A 647 4.97 -22.43 -3.37
CA THR A 647 4.13 -22.66 -2.18
C THR A 647 3.03 -23.69 -2.39
N GLY A 648 2.76 -24.19 -3.59
CA GLY A 648 1.80 -25.25 -3.89
C GLY A 648 0.35 -25.01 -3.47
N TYR A 649 0.12 -24.39 -2.33
CA TYR A 649 -1.19 -24.11 -1.74
C TYR A 649 -1.60 -22.64 -1.81
N ARG A 650 -0.72 -21.72 -2.19
CA ARG A 650 -0.96 -20.27 -2.25
C ARG A 650 -0.29 -19.72 -3.51
N GLY A 651 -0.88 -18.75 -4.15
CA GLY A 651 -0.27 -18.04 -5.28
C GLY A 651 -1.08 -18.04 -6.55
N ILE A 652 -0.58 -17.26 -7.49
CA ILE A 652 -1.11 -17.12 -8.83
C ILE A 652 -0.29 -18.00 -9.76
N TYR A 653 -0.96 -18.78 -10.61
CA TYR A 653 -0.33 -19.68 -11.60
C TYR A 653 -0.51 -19.18 -13.03
N ASP A 654 -1.41 -18.22 -13.24
CA ASP A 654 -1.70 -17.61 -14.54
C ASP A 654 -2.12 -16.17 -14.33
N TRP A 655 -1.42 -15.23 -14.95
CA TRP A 655 -1.70 -13.80 -14.84
C TRP A 655 -3.05 -13.39 -15.41
N SER A 656 -3.66 -14.19 -16.30
CA SER A 656 -5.01 -13.94 -16.82
C SER A 656 -6.06 -13.81 -15.72
N GLN A 657 -5.81 -14.40 -14.53
CA GLN A 657 -6.69 -14.33 -13.37
C GLN A 657 -6.81 -12.90 -12.80
N LEU A 658 -5.86 -12.01 -13.07
CA LEU A 658 -5.89 -10.62 -12.61
C LEU A 658 -6.48 -9.66 -13.65
N GLY A 659 -6.45 -10.01 -14.94
CA GLY A 659 -7.08 -9.25 -16.02
C GLY A 659 -6.33 -7.97 -16.43
N TYR A 660 -5.02 -7.85 -16.15
CA TYR A 660 -4.18 -6.74 -16.56
C TYR A 660 -3.26 -7.10 -17.74
N GLU A 661 -2.77 -6.09 -18.45
CA GLU A 661 -1.74 -6.25 -19.47
C GLU A 661 -0.43 -6.77 -18.86
N VAL A 662 0.27 -7.68 -19.56
CA VAL A 662 1.50 -8.31 -19.06
C VAL A 662 2.70 -7.84 -19.85
N TYR A 663 3.65 -7.20 -19.19
CA TYR A 663 4.98 -6.87 -19.71
C TYR A 663 5.97 -7.98 -19.37
N ASN A 664 6.70 -8.49 -20.37
CA ASN A 664 7.66 -9.56 -20.17
C ASN A 664 9.10 -9.05 -20.17
N LEU A 665 9.84 -9.35 -19.09
CA LEU A 665 11.25 -9.07 -18.93
C LEU A 665 12.03 -10.39 -18.87
N ASN A 666 12.70 -10.75 -19.96
CA ASN A 666 13.41 -12.02 -20.10
C ASN A 666 14.94 -11.91 -20.01
N ARG A 667 15.49 -10.71 -19.76
CA ARG A 667 16.94 -10.51 -19.57
C ARG A 667 17.32 -10.61 -18.10
N ASN A 668 18.37 -11.39 -17.83
CA ASN A 668 18.98 -11.50 -16.50
C ASN A 668 20.22 -10.63 -16.41
N TYR A 669 20.23 -9.69 -15.46
CA TYR A 669 21.32 -8.74 -15.19
C TYR A 669 22.17 -9.15 -13.98
N ARG A 670 21.88 -10.29 -13.37
CA ARG A 670 22.39 -10.70 -12.08
C ARG A 670 23.44 -11.82 -12.18
N ASN A 671 23.06 -12.89 -12.84
CA ASN A 671 23.88 -14.11 -12.90
C ASN A 671 24.86 -14.09 -14.07
N THR A 672 25.91 -14.89 -14.00
CA THR A 672 26.83 -15.08 -15.13
C THR A 672 26.17 -15.79 -16.30
N ASN A 673 26.71 -15.63 -17.52
CA ASN A 673 26.18 -16.24 -18.74
C ASN A 673 26.02 -17.76 -18.59
N GLN A 674 27.06 -18.40 -18.06
CA GLN A 674 27.08 -19.85 -17.90
C GLN A 674 25.94 -20.37 -17.00
N ILE A 675 25.63 -19.63 -15.92
CA ILE A 675 24.47 -19.95 -15.06
C ILE A 675 23.18 -19.72 -15.79
N VAL A 676 23.01 -18.58 -16.49
CA VAL A 676 21.80 -18.25 -17.24
C VAL A 676 21.54 -19.27 -18.34
N GLU A 677 22.55 -19.60 -19.15
CA GLU A 677 22.45 -20.58 -20.25
C GLU A 677 22.13 -21.98 -19.71
N TYR A 678 22.75 -22.38 -18.60
CA TYR A 678 22.45 -23.65 -17.95
C TYR A 678 21.00 -23.73 -17.47
N VAL A 679 20.51 -22.68 -16.78
CA VAL A 679 19.14 -22.61 -16.28
C VAL A 679 18.14 -22.59 -17.43
N ALA A 680 18.35 -21.73 -18.43
CA ALA A 680 17.50 -21.61 -19.60
C ALA A 680 17.38 -22.95 -20.36
N GLY A 681 18.52 -23.63 -20.61
CA GLY A 681 18.55 -24.89 -21.33
C GLY A 681 17.97 -26.06 -20.53
N THR A 682 18.27 -26.14 -19.21
CA THR A 682 17.83 -27.26 -18.37
C THR A 682 16.34 -27.21 -18.05
N LEU A 683 15.81 -26.00 -17.81
CA LEU A 683 14.43 -25.81 -17.36
C LEU A 683 13.50 -25.27 -18.45
N ASN A 684 14.00 -25.15 -19.69
CA ASN A 684 13.25 -24.60 -20.85
C ASN A 684 12.56 -23.26 -20.52
N ILE A 685 13.36 -22.31 -20.01
CA ILE A 685 12.88 -20.96 -19.65
C ILE A 685 13.46 -19.95 -20.65
N ASP A 686 12.61 -19.08 -21.20
CA ASP A 686 13.08 -17.96 -22.03
C ASP A 686 13.79 -16.92 -21.15
N MET A 687 15.10 -17.10 -20.99
CA MET A 687 15.97 -16.23 -20.23
C MET A 687 17.21 -15.87 -21.03
N GLN A 688 17.44 -14.58 -21.21
CA GLN A 688 18.55 -14.04 -21.99
C GLN A 688 19.64 -13.53 -21.07
N THR A 689 20.89 -13.70 -21.51
CA THR A 689 22.06 -13.16 -20.83
C THR A 689 22.44 -11.79 -21.38
N ILE A 690 23.17 -11.01 -20.58
CA ILE A 690 23.79 -9.74 -20.99
C ILE A 690 25.28 -9.83 -21.23
N GLY A 691 25.86 -11.05 -21.24
CA GLY A 691 27.26 -11.29 -21.53
C GLY A 691 28.20 -11.16 -20.32
N LEU A 692 27.69 -11.31 -19.07
CA LEU A 692 28.56 -11.38 -17.89
C LEU A 692 29.33 -12.70 -17.86
N GLY A 693 30.66 -12.66 -18.00
CA GLY A 693 31.50 -13.86 -17.94
C GLY A 693 31.55 -14.48 -16.54
N GLY A 694 31.74 -15.79 -16.49
CA GLY A 694 31.88 -16.56 -15.25
C GLY A 694 32.42 -17.96 -15.50
N ASP A 695 32.52 -18.77 -14.46
CA ASP A 695 32.92 -20.15 -14.56
C ASP A 695 31.76 -21.03 -15.01
N ASP A 696 32.05 -22.15 -15.67
CA ASP A 696 31.05 -23.14 -16.05
C ASP A 696 30.39 -23.75 -14.81
N VAL A 697 29.11 -24.15 -14.97
CA VAL A 697 28.38 -24.84 -13.92
C VAL A 697 29.08 -26.16 -13.57
N SER A 698 29.46 -26.32 -12.31
CA SER A 698 30.19 -27.47 -11.82
C SER A 698 29.24 -28.59 -11.41
N PHE A 699 29.61 -29.84 -11.70
CA PHE A 699 28.92 -31.03 -11.18
C PHE A 699 29.81 -31.71 -10.17
N ILE A 700 29.38 -31.80 -8.91
CA ILE A 700 30.20 -32.30 -7.78
C ILE A 700 29.47 -33.38 -6.99
N GLN A 701 30.23 -34.19 -6.26
CA GLN A 701 29.66 -35.15 -5.31
C GLN A 701 29.40 -34.49 -3.94
N SER A 702 28.47 -35.01 -3.16
CA SER A 702 28.12 -34.49 -1.82
C SER A 702 29.35 -34.34 -0.90
N LYS A 703 30.32 -35.27 -0.97
CA LYS A 703 31.57 -35.19 -0.21
C LYS A 703 32.48 -34.01 -0.57
N SER A 704 32.31 -33.44 -1.77
CA SER A 704 33.13 -32.35 -2.31
C SER A 704 32.56 -30.97 -2.04
N ILE A 705 31.33 -30.87 -1.56
CA ILE A 705 30.64 -29.57 -1.32
C ILE A 705 31.46 -28.64 -0.41
N SER A 706 31.92 -29.16 0.73
CA SER A 706 32.68 -28.38 1.71
C SER A 706 33.97 -27.81 1.09
N ARG A 707 34.69 -28.62 0.28
CA ARG A 707 35.90 -28.18 -0.41
C ARG A 707 35.59 -27.12 -1.47
N PHE A 708 34.61 -27.39 -2.33
CA PHE A 708 34.19 -26.44 -3.36
C PHE A 708 33.88 -25.06 -2.77
N LEU A 709 33.05 -25.00 -1.72
CA LEU A 709 32.64 -23.74 -1.11
C LEU A 709 33.71 -23.10 -0.24
N ALA A 710 34.64 -23.87 0.35
CA ALA A 710 35.74 -23.34 1.16
C ALA A 710 36.74 -22.52 0.34
N GLU A 711 36.96 -22.89 -0.91
CA GLU A 711 37.88 -22.21 -1.84
C GLU A 711 37.29 -20.88 -2.38
N LYS A 712 35.99 -20.60 -2.20
CA LYS A 712 35.30 -19.46 -2.76
C LYS A 712 35.24 -18.27 -1.78
N LYS A 713 35.36 -17.06 -2.33
CA LYS A 713 35.22 -15.79 -1.57
C LYS A 713 33.78 -15.30 -1.59
N GLY A 714 33.38 -14.53 -0.59
CA GLY A 714 32.06 -13.94 -0.47
C GLY A 714 31.05 -14.83 0.24
N LEU A 715 29.75 -14.53 0.05
CA LEU A 715 28.66 -15.29 0.64
C LEU A 715 28.49 -16.64 -0.05
N ARG A 716 28.38 -17.70 0.75
CA ARG A 716 28.32 -19.09 0.26
C ARG A 716 27.13 -19.80 0.84
N ALA A 717 26.47 -20.62 0.00
CA ALA A 717 25.32 -21.39 0.45
C ALA A 717 25.27 -22.82 -0.07
N ILE A 718 24.64 -23.68 0.73
CA ILE A 718 24.10 -24.97 0.30
C ILE A 718 22.59 -24.85 0.32
N ILE A 719 21.95 -25.12 -0.81
CA ILE A 719 20.50 -25.13 -0.92
C ILE A 719 20.06 -26.58 -1.14
N THR A 720 19.15 -27.06 -0.29
CA THR A 720 18.71 -28.44 -0.27
C THR A 720 17.22 -28.56 0.10
N SER A 721 16.65 -29.77 0.02
CA SER A 721 15.31 -30.06 0.52
C SER A 721 15.26 -30.07 2.05
N GLU A 722 14.07 -29.91 2.62
CA GLU A 722 13.82 -29.90 4.08
C GLU A 722 14.36 -31.18 4.76
N ASP A 723 14.14 -32.33 4.12
CA ASP A 723 14.52 -33.62 4.67
C ASP A 723 16.05 -33.81 4.79
N LYS A 724 16.82 -33.14 3.94
CA LYS A 724 18.29 -33.24 3.88
C LYS A 724 19.02 -32.18 4.69
N LEU A 725 18.32 -31.20 5.27
CA LEU A 725 18.94 -30.13 6.08
C LEU A 725 19.77 -30.68 7.22
N ASN A 726 19.32 -31.77 7.87
CA ASN A 726 19.97 -32.37 9.01
C ASN A 726 21.30 -33.07 8.66
N ASP A 727 21.60 -33.33 7.39
CA ASP A 727 22.88 -33.87 6.92
C ASP A 727 24.02 -32.87 7.05
N TYR A 728 23.69 -31.58 7.25
CA TYR A 728 24.64 -30.46 7.28
C TYR A 728 24.80 -29.86 8.68
N THR A 729 25.25 -30.64 9.67
CA THR A 729 25.39 -30.23 11.10
C THR A 729 26.80 -29.83 11.53
N LYS A 730 27.76 -29.70 10.61
CA LYS A 730 29.15 -29.34 10.93
C LYS A 730 29.25 -27.92 11.53
N LYS A 731 30.21 -27.70 12.44
CA LYS A 731 30.50 -26.40 13.07
C LYS A 731 30.83 -25.28 12.05
N SER A 732 31.31 -25.64 10.86
CA SER A 732 31.60 -24.72 9.76
C SER A 732 30.36 -24.25 9.00
N TYR A 733 29.21 -24.83 9.27
CA TYR A 733 27.95 -24.53 8.65
C TYR A 733 27.08 -23.63 9.54
N ASN A 734 26.24 -22.86 8.93
CA ASN A 734 25.20 -22.02 9.55
C ASN A 734 23.85 -22.48 9.04
N LEU A 735 23.10 -23.27 9.82
CA LEU A 735 21.72 -23.60 9.50
C LEU A 735 20.89 -22.32 9.69
N VAL A 736 20.36 -21.80 8.59
CA VAL A 736 19.61 -20.55 8.59
C VAL A 736 18.32 -20.69 9.38
N ARG A 737 17.66 -21.84 9.31
CA ARG A 737 16.46 -22.17 10.10
C ARG A 737 16.67 -21.99 11.62
N ASP A 738 17.83 -22.37 12.14
CA ASP A 738 18.11 -22.34 13.57
C ASP A 738 18.57 -20.94 14.04
N THR A 739 19.28 -20.23 13.18
CA THR A 739 19.91 -18.93 13.51
C THR A 739 19.09 -17.73 13.10
N GLY A 740 18.19 -17.89 12.13
CA GLY A 740 17.42 -16.79 11.52
C GLY A 740 18.26 -15.73 10.81
N ARG A 741 19.57 -15.99 10.58
CA ARG A 741 20.51 -14.99 10.04
C ARG A 741 21.51 -15.62 9.07
N ILE A 742 21.92 -14.83 8.08
CA ILE A 742 22.98 -15.16 7.13
C ILE A 742 24.36 -14.87 7.77
N SER A 743 25.26 -15.83 7.67
CA SER A 743 26.64 -15.71 8.16
C SER A 743 27.59 -15.35 7.00
N LYS A 744 28.41 -14.30 7.18
CA LYS A 744 29.46 -13.94 6.24
C LYS A 744 30.67 -14.90 6.27
N ASN A 745 30.89 -15.55 7.42
CA ASN A 745 32.10 -16.36 7.68
C ASN A 745 31.88 -17.86 7.53
N LYS A 746 30.62 -18.33 7.64
CA LYS A 746 30.28 -19.75 7.53
C LYS A 746 29.56 -20.02 6.20
N ILE A 747 29.49 -21.28 5.82
CA ILE A 747 28.65 -21.73 4.71
C ILE A 747 27.23 -21.82 5.24
N ASN A 748 26.33 -21.07 4.62
CA ASN A 748 24.91 -21.05 4.99
C ASN A 748 24.21 -22.27 4.40
N VAL A 749 23.39 -22.93 5.19
CA VAL A 749 22.59 -24.09 4.76
C VAL A 749 21.12 -23.77 4.95
N MET A 750 20.34 -23.96 3.91
CA MET A 750 18.94 -23.57 3.90
C MET A 750 18.13 -24.34 2.87
N THR A 751 16.82 -24.28 3.02
CA THR A 751 15.87 -24.75 2.01
C THR A 751 15.76 -23.77 0.84
N VAL A 752 15.12 -24.22 -0.24
CA VAL A 752 14.77 -23.34 -1.37
C VAL A 752 13.86 -22.19 -0.90
N TYR A 753 12.90 -22.49 -0.03
CA TYR A 753 11.98 -21.49 0.51
C TYR A 753 12.72 -20.38 1.28
N GLU A 754 13.64 -20.77 2.17
CA GLU A 754 14.46 -19.83 2.95
C GLU A 754 15.45 -19.05 2.07
N SER A 755 15.86 -19.60 0.92
CA SER A 755 16.77 -18.93 -0.02
C SER A 755 16.09 -17.87 -0.90
N LYS A 756 14.76 -17.81 -0.91
CA LYS A 756 14.01 -16.89 -1.75
C LYS A 756 14.29 -15.44 -1.35
N GLY A 757 14.65 -14.61 -2.34
CA GLY A 757 15.06 -13.22 -2.10
C GLY A 757 16.52 -13.03 -1.67
N LEU A 758 17.26 -14.11 -1.37
CA LEU A 758 18.68 -14.04 -1.01
C LEU A 758 19.60 -14.30 -2.20
N GLU A 759 20.85 -13.85 -2.09
CA GLU A 759 21.88 -13.99 -3.13
C GLU A 759 23.22 -14.39 -2.53
N PHE A 760 23.94 -15.26 -3.24
CA PHE A 760 25.20 -15.79 -2.79
C PHE A 760 26.24 -15.77 -3.92
N THR A 761 27.47 -15.50 -3.59
CA THR A 761 28.57 -15.53 -4.57
C THR A 761 28.75 -16.92 -5.17
N ALA A 762 28.68 -17.96 -4.32
CA ALA A 762 28.80 -19.36 -4.72
C ALA A 762 27.72 -20.21 -4.04
N VAL A 763 27.07 -21.09 -4.81
CA VAL A 763 25.99 -21.96 -4.32
C VAL A 763 26.25 -23.41 -4.75
N ALA A 764 26.08 -24.33 -3.81
CA ALA A 764 25.97 -25.76 -4.10
C ALA A 764 24.49 -26.16 -3.91
N VAL A 765 23.88 -26.74 -4.95
CA VAL A 765 22.47 -27.17 -4.95
C VAL A 765 22.36 -28.66 -4.95
N VAL A 766 21.62 -29.21 -3.97
CA VAL A 766 21.26 -30.64 -3.86
C VAL A 766 19.83 -30.78 -4.37
N ASP A 767 19.66 -31.01 -5.67
CA ASP A 767 18.41 -30.87 -6.40
C ASP A 767 17.65 -32.15 -6.71
N SER A 768 18.09 -33.31 -6.16
CA SER A 768 17.52 -34.64 -6.46
C SER A 768 16.00 -34.70 -6.24
N ASP A 769 15.50 -33.99 -5.24
CA ASP A 769 14.10 -34.04 -4.80
C ASP A 769 13.36 -32.70 -5.09
N MET A 770 13.93 -31.84 -5.91
CA MET A 770 13.37 -30.51 -6.22
C MET A 770 12.53 -30.55 -7.48
N THR A 771 11.43 -29.81 -7.47
CA THR A 771 10.65 -29.47 -8.65
C THR A 771 11.40 -28.48 -9.55
N ASP A 772 10.97 -28.29 -10.78
CA ASP A 772 11.62 -27.35 -11.71
C ASP A 772 11.55 -25.89 -11.21
N ASN A 773 10.47 -25.49 -10.55
CA ASN A 773 10.38 -24.17 -9.95
C ASN A 773 11.36 -24.01 -8.76
N GLU A 774 11.53 -25.04 -7.94
CA GLU A 774 12.51 -25.03 -6.85
C GLU A 774 13.94 -25.01 -7.40
N ARG A 775 14.26 -25.79 -8.43
CA ARG A 775 15.55 -25.75 -9.14
C ARG A 775 15.81 -24.36 -9.71
N TYR A 776 14.80 -23.76 -10.36
CA TYR A 776 14.92 -22.42 -10.92
C TYR A 776 15.30 -21.41 -9.86
N ILE A 777 14.61 -21.39 -8.71
CA ILE A 777 14.96 -20.50 -7.61
C ILE A 777 16.38 -20.81 -7.11
N ALA A 778 16.68 -22.06 -6.76
CA ALA A 778 17.95 -22.45 -6.17
C ALA A 778 19.16 -22.10 -7.05
N TYR A 779 19.08 -22.38 -8.35
CA TYR A 779 20.16 -22.10 -9.31
C TYR A 779 20.41 -20.61 -9.49
N THR A 780 19.34 -19.81 -9.56
CA THR A 780 19.42 -18.36 -9.73
C THR A 780 19.87 -17.60 -8.49
N ARG A 781 20.04 -18.28 -7.34
CA ARG A 781 20.67 -17.69 -6.13
C ARG A 781 22.18 -17.52 -6.27
N ALA A 782 22.83 -18.24 -7.19
CA ALA A 782 24.27 -18.16 -7.44
C ALA A 782 24.58 -16.95 -8.35
N LEU A 783 25.35 -15.98 -7.83
CA LEU A 783 25.76 -14.81 -8.62
C LEU A 783 26.88 -15.14 -9.60
N LYS A 784 27.90 -15.87 -9.13
CA LYS A 784 29.12 -16.14 -9.91
C LYS A 784 29.35 -17.62 -10.15
N GLU A 785 29.11 -18.47 -9.14
CA GLU A 785 29.50 -19.87 -9.20
C GLU A 785 28.38 -20.79 -8.71
N LEU A 786 28.01 -21.72 -9.56
CA LEU A 786 26.97 -22.72 -9.30
C LEU A 786 27.56 -24.12 -9.37
N ALA A 787 27.32 -24.92 -8.34
CA ALA A 787 27.59 -26.34 -8.36
C ALA A 787 26.32 -27.16 -8.13
N ILE A 788 26.10 -28.14 -8.99
CA ILE A 788 25.01 -29.11 -8.89
C ILE A 788 25.56 -30.39 -8.30
N VAL A 789 24.92 -30.87 -7.23
CA VAL A 789 25.35 -32.08 -6.54
C VAL A 789 24.75 -33.28 -7.23
N ARG A 790 25.60 -34.17 -7.71
CA ARG A 790 25.26 -35.47 -8.34
C ARG A 790 26.02 -36.59 -7.67
N ASP A 791 25.32 -37.31 -6.81
CA ASP A 791 25.89 -38.59 -6.29
C ASP A 791 25.58 -39.68 -7.28
N VAL A 792 26.62 -40.32 -7.77
CA VAL A 792 26.49 -41.53 -8.61
C VAL A 792 25.90 -42.60 -7.72
N GLU A 793 24.69 -43.05 -8.00
CA GLU A 793 24.20 -44.32 -7.40
C GLU A 793 25.23 -45.39 -7.73
N LYS A 794 25.81 -46.01 -6.69
CA LYS A 794 26.58 -47.21 -6.91
C LYS A 794 25.64 -48.17 -7.65
N PRO A 795 26.05 -48.73 -8.79
CA PRO A 795 25.26 -49.79 -9.40
C PRO A 795 25.05 -50.85 -8.31
N VAL A 796 23.78 -51.11 -7.99
CA VAL A 796 23.41 -52.24 -7.14
C VAL A 796 24.01 -53.45 -7.82
N GLY A 797 25.01 -54.06 -7.15
CA GLY A 797 25.73 -55.23 -7.67
C GLY A 797 24.68 -56.28 -8.06
N ARG A 798 24.60 -56.61 -9.33
CA ARG A 798 23.89 -57.79 -9.76
C ARG A 798 24.59 -58.96 -9.05
N SER A 799 23.93 -59.53 -8.06
CA SER A 799 24.20 -60.89 -7.64
C SER A 799 24.09 -61.78 -8.88
N GLN A 800 25.22 -62.31 -9.26
CA GLN A 800 25.22 -63.44 -10.17
C GLN A 800 24.44 -64.55 -9.49
N GLU A 801 23.32 -64.95 -10.08
CA GLU A 801 22.89 -66.37 -10.09
C GLU A 801 21.74 -66.53 -11.09
N GLU A 802 22.07 -67.40 -12.02
CA GLU A 802 21.26 -68.44 -12.65
C GLU A 802 20.42 -68.16 -13.90
N GLY A 803 20.90 -68.70 -14.92
CA GLY A 803 20.33 -69.85 -15.66
C GLY A 803 19.28 -69.51 -16.72
N PRO A 804 19.44 -70.12 -17.94
CA PRO A 804 18.56 -69.85 -19.03
C PRO A 804 17.21 -70.49 -18.82
N LEU A 805 16.11 -69.74 -18.92
CA LEU A 805 14.77 -70.29 -19.08
C LEU A 805 14.28 -70.03 -20.50
N GLU A 806 13.90 -71.15 -21.07
CA GLU A 806 13.45 -71.35 -22.43
C GLU A 806 12.25 -70.45 -22.88
N LEU A 807 12.35 -70.07 -24.12
CA LEU A 807 11.22 -69.61 -24.92
C LEU A 807 10.14 -70.66 -24.99
N THR A 808 8.93 -70.35 -24.58
CA THR A 808 7.74 -70.98 -25.13
C THR A 808 6.70 -69.89 -25.52
N GLN A 809 6.41 -69.84 -26.80
CA GLN A 809 5.28 -69.18 -27.41
C GLN A 809 3.96 -69.64 -26.81
N VAL A 810 3.05 -68.73 -26.49
CA VAL A 810 1.68 -68.63 -27.06
C VAL A 810 1.20 -67.20 -26.89
#